data_bc3a7939c9d452ae157c8dc2b0c3868c
#
_entry.id   bc3a7939c9d452ae157c8dc2b0c3868c
#
_cell.length_a   1.000
_cell.length_b   1.000
_cell.length_c   1.000
_cell.angle_alpha   90.00
_cell.angle_beta   90.00
_cell.angle_gamma   90.00
#
_symmetry.space_group_name_H-M   'P 1'
#
loop_
_entity.id
_entity.type
_entity.pdbx_description
1 polymer ?
#
loop_
_entity_poly.entity_id
_entity_poly.type
_entity_poly.pdbx_seq_one_letter_code
_entity_poly.pdbx_strand_id
1 'polypeptide(L)'
;MKKITTLLLALTAPFYFAQQAGDLISSEQKLDLTPQGVINFIANNLGNQNAPDFVNYLNSFNVGLKGYKITYYTRNENNNLVKATGLLMYPNVGYKLSTIVSDHGTTDSRQNVPSNLKGTMVAGFVLELSHALNGYILMAPDYVGMGDGDGVHPYVDYATEAGATIDFVTAANKVLAQLGVKRYDEYFLAGYSQGAHAAMSTIKRLSISNPGNLKFKYAYMGDGPYDFSGVTLQKGILEKDIYPFTAFIANVINSCNNTGFKTYNNNISEVISAEYLDRYNYHVVQDNGGLLWGPLLWRKLLTESFVNDATNNPNHVLRQCLKPKDVYDWYNKTPMTLGHSTVDLAIPPENTSKTIDVQRGYYPWWDLNKYKLESFYWGPLGHVGGALPFLLASNAKFNTLRSGGLLNERAIAGSIFGKQSANTASEVHPLFSSQIKPDLGSMQLVDITDFNKEKVARRSAVDNNLSSLKDGVYLLKVSENNESKIIPFVKNTPAVIAENEIVKSENNAVLQLKVDQEELSVINIFDDKKNLIKTISQEQYREEGGISLQNLDHQNYTFEVVTPFYNLQFSKAVGERPSESTAELFTQNRQIMARSRNDIKMISIYSVSGALILQQEVNKPQFESASLDPGMYVVQLTLSNGKMINKKIKL
;
A
#
# COMPACT_ATOMS: atom_id res chain seq x y z
N MET A 1 41.95 -70.84 -19.35
CA MET A 1 41.06 -69.68 -19.59
C MET A 1 40.44 -69.29 -18.26
N LYS A 2 40.99 -68.24 -17.59
CA LYS A 2 40.46 -67.75 -16.32
C LYS A 2 39.44 -66.65 -16.65
N LYS A 3 38.19 -66.82 -16.24
CA LYS A 3 37.13 -65.80 -16.35
C LYS A 3 37.34 -64.78 -15.24
N ILE A 4 37.63 -63.52 -15.58
CA ILE A 4 37.66 -62.40 -14.64
C ILE A 4 36.24 -61.86 -14.60
N THR A 5 35.58 -62.05 -13.47
CA THR A 5 34.23 -61.39 -13.20
C THR A 5 34.51 -60.06 -12.59
N THR A 6 34.30 -58.98 -13.38
CA THR A 6 34.39 -57.60 -12.91
C THR A 6 33.10 -57.28 -12.13
N LEU A 7 33.22 -57.12 -10.82
CA LEU A 7 32.15 -56.69 -9.94
C LEU A 7 32.03 -55.14 -10.04
N LEU A 8 31.03 -54.65 -10.72
CA LEU A 8 30.71 -53.22 -10.73
C LEU A 8 30.01 -52.86 -9.40
N LEU A 9 30.74 -52.29 -8.47
CA LEU A 9 30.15 -51.63 -7.29
C LEU A 9 29.58 -50.27 -7.74
N ALA A 10 28.29 -50.21 -7.92
CA ALA A 10 27.59 -48.92 -8.05
C ALA A 10 27.59 -48.22 -6.68
N LEU A 11 28.49 -47.30 -6.49
CA LEU A 11 28.46 -46.36 -5.36
C LEU A 11 27.24 -45.44 -5.52
N THR A 12 26.12 -45.81 -4.92
CA THR A 12 25.01 -44.87 -4.64
C THR A 12 25.44 -44.03 -3.45
N ALA A 13 26.21 -42.96 -3.73
CA ALA A 13 26.40 -41.91 -2.75
C ALA A 13 25.02 -41.24 -2.52
N PRO A 14 24.50 -41.22 -1.30
CA PRO A 14 23.33 -40.41 -1.04
C PRO A 14 23.70 -38.94 -1.33
N PHE A 15 23.04 -38.35 -2.30
CA PHE A 15 23.13 -36.90 -2.52
C PHE A 15 22.53 -36.24 -1.28
N TYR A 16 23.35 -35.92 -0.28
CA TYR A 16 22.99 -34.98 0.75
C TYR A 16 22.94 -33.58 0.09
N PHE A 17 21.77 -33.12 -0.27
CA PHE A 17 21.60 -31.72 -0.62
C PHE A 17 21.94 -30.92 0.63
N ALA A 18 22.91 -30.02 0.50
CA ALA A 18 23.24 -29.11 1.58
C ALA A 18 21.98 -28.26 1.94
N GLN A 19 21.71 -28.13 3.23
CA GLN A 19 20.60 -27.32 3.72
C GLN A 19 20.72 -25.91 3.21
N GLN A 20 19.60 -25.32 2.79
CA GLN A 20 19.54 -23.99 2.22
C GLN A 20 18.49 -23.14 2.94
N ALA A 21 18.62 -21.82 2.83
CA ALA A 21 17.58 -20.90 3.24
C ALA A 21 16.27 -21.23 2.48
N GLY A 22 15.13 -21.22 3.18
CA GLY A 22 13.82 -21.67 2.67
C GLY A 22 13.58 -23.17 2.75
N ASP A 23 14.52 -23.98 3.30
CA ASP A 23 14.26 -25.39 3.55
C ASP A 23 13.36 -25.58 4.76
N LEU A 24 12.32 -26.40 4.58
CA LEU A 24 11.41 -26.82 5.65
C LEU A 24 12.14 -27.79 6.60
N ILE A 25 12.09 -27.50 7.89
CA ILE A 25 12.58 -28.38 8.95
C ILE A 25 11.42 -29.23 9.50
N SER A 26 10.34 -28.58 9.90
CA SER A 26 9.15 -29.24 10.42
C SER A 26 7.90 -28.38 10.28
N SER A 27 6.74 -29.03 10.34
CA SER A 27 5.44 -28.37 10.48
C SER A 27 4.65 -29.06 11.58
N GLU A 28 4.07 -28.27 12.48
CA GLU A 28 3.28 -28.75 13.62
C GLU A 28 1.90 -28.09 13.58
N GLN A 29 0.83 -28.89 13.59
CA GLN A 29 -0.52 -28.36 13.64
C GLN A 29 -0.83 -27.78 15.02
N LYS A 30 -1.13 -26.47 15.09
CA LYS A 30 -1.46 -25.75 16.32
C LYS A 30 -2.95 -25.48 16.48
N LEU A 31 -3.68 -25.34 15.37
CA LEU A 31 -5.12 -25.09 15.36
C LEU A 31 -5.83 -26.01 14.36
N ASP A 32 -6.98 -26.52 14.80
CA ASP A 32 -8.00 -27.12 13.95
C ASP A 32 -9.36 -26.76 14.55
N LEU A 33 -9.88 -25.61 14.16
CA LEU A 33 -11.07 -25.02 14.76
C LEU A 33 -12.28 -25.13 13.81
N THR A 34 -13.41 -25.56 14.38
CA THR A 34 -14.70 -25.40 13.73
C THR A 34 -15.12 -23.92 13.74
N PRO A 35 -16.14 -23.47 12.99
CA PRO A 35 -16.63 -22.11 13.06
C PRO A 35 -16.97 -21.67 14.50
N GLN A 36 -17.65 -22.51 15.28
CA GLN A 36 -17.93 -22.21 16.69
C GLN A 36 -16.65 -22.16 17.53
N GLY A 37 -15.67 -23.00 17.20
CA GLY A 37 -14.34 -22.98 17.84
C GLY A 37 -13.60 -21.68 17.61
N VAL A 38 -13.74 -21.08 16.42
CA VAL A 38 -13.17 -19.75 16.09
C VAL A 38 -13.81 -18.66 16.94
N ILE A 39 -15.14 -18.63 17.06
CA ILE A 39 -15.85 -17.66 17.92
C ILE A 39 -15.37 -17.76 19.37
N ASN A 40 -15.27 -18.98 19.90
CA ASN A 40 -14.78 -19.19 21.26
C ASN A 40 -13.31 -18.76 21.43
N PHE A 41 -12.49 -19.03 20.41
CA PHE A 41 -11.09 -18.62 20.40
C PHE A 41 -10.94 -17.09 20.43
N ILE A 42 -11.71 -16.37 19.60
CA ILE A 42 -11.77 -14.91 19.59
C ILE A 42 -12.19 -14.36 20.95
N ALA A 43 -13.28 -14.89 21.52
CA ALA A 43 -13.80 -14.46 22.82
C ALA A 43 -12.77 -14.63 23.95
N ASN A 44 -12.05 -15.75 23.96
CA ASN A 44 -11.05 -16.05 24.99
C ASN A 44 -9.77 -15.22 24.88
N ASN A 45 -9.36 -14.81 23.67
CA ASN A 45 -8.09 -14.14 23.43
C ASN A 45 -8.22 -12.63 23.26
N LEU A 46 -9.35 -12.11 22.79
CA LEU A 46 -9.54 -10.68 22.54
C LEU A 46 -10.36 -9.99 23.62
N GLY A 47 -11.20 -10.71 24.33
CA GLY A 47 -12.14 -10.14 25.32
C GLY A 47 -13.10 -9.13 24.69
N ASN A 48 -14.24 -8.87 25.36
CA ASN A 48 -15.24 -7.93 24.85
C ASN A 48 -14.92 -6.44 25.10
N GLN A 49 -13.73 -6.12 25.63
CA GLN A 49 -13.59 -4.83 26.35
C GLN A 49 -13.06 -3.65 25.49
N ASN A 50 -12.35 -3.87 24.41
CA ASN A 50 -11.64 -2.77 23.76
C ASN A 50 -12.12 -2.34 22.37
N ALA A 51 -12.90 -3.15 21.65
CA ALA A 51 -13.47 -2.82 20.35
C ALA A 51 -14.66 -3.75 20.02
N PRO A 52 -15.83 -3.57 20.64
CA PRO A 52 -16.96 -4.50 20.46
C PRO A 52 -17.40 -4.65 18.99
N ASP A 53 -17.35 -3.57 18.20
CA ASP A 53 -17.71 -3.62 16.78
C ASP A 53 -16.70 -4.44 15.98
N PHE A 54 -15.42 -4.37 16.33
CA PHE A 54 -14.40 -5.19 15.68
C PHE A 54 -14.52 -6.67 16.06
N VAL A 55 -14.79 -6.99 17.32
CA VAL A 55 -15.08 -8.37 17.76
C VAL A 55 -16.34 -8.90 17.06
N ASN A 56 -17.38 -8.09 16.93
CA ASN A 56 -18.59 -8.44 16.19
C ASN A 56 -18.30 -8.66 14.70
N TYR A 57 -17.43 -7.82 14.10
CA TYR A 57 -16.95 -8.03 12.74
C TYR A 57 -16.23 -9.37 12.60
N LEU A 58 -15.24 -9.67 13.47
CA LEU A 58 -14.55 -10.97 13.45
C LEU A 58 -15.51 -12.16 13.65
N ASN A 59 -16.47 -12.06 14.57
CA ASN A 59 -17.45 -13.12 14.83
C ASN A 59 -18.46 -13.29 13.70
N SER A 60 -18.57 -12.35 12.76
CA SER A 60 -19.43 -12.50 11.58
C SER A 60 -18.92 -13.53 10.58
N PHE A 61 -17.65 -13.91 10.64
CA PHE A 61 -17.07 -14.93 9.76
C PHE A 61 -17.40 -16.33 10.28
N ASN A 62 -18.22 -17.06 9.53
CA ASN A 62 -18.64 -18.43 9.88
C ASN A 62 -17.75 -19.46 9.17
N VAL A 63 -16.48 -19.51 9.53
CA VAL A 63 -15.47 -20.35 8.89
C VAL A 63 -14.58 -21.03 9.93
N GLY A 64 -14.25 -22.32 9.72
CA GLY A 64 -13.26 -23.03 10.51
C GLY A 64 -11.85 -22.69 10.05
N LEU A 65 -10.86 -22.76 10.96
CA LEU A 65 -9.47 -22.43 10.69
C LEU A 65 -8.54 -23.59 10.99
N LYS A 66 -7.52 -23.75 10.16
CA LYS A 66 -6.36 -24.61 10.42
C LYS A 66 -5.11 -23.77 10.52
N GLY A 67 -4.26 -24.06 11.52
CA GLY A 67 -3.02 -23.32 11.77
C GLY A 67 -1.84 -24.27 12.03
N TYR A 68 -0.69 -23.94 11.45
CA TYR A 68 0.54 -24.73 11.54
C TYR A 68 1.71 -23.83 11.93
N LYS A 69 2.47 -24.24 12.95
CA LYS A 69 3.79 -23.68 13.21
C LYS A 69 4.77 -24.35 12.26
N ILE A 70 5.48 -23.56 11.49
CA ILE A 70 6.51 -24.03 10.55
C ILE A 70 7.86 -23.62 11.08
N THR A 71 8.79 -24.57 11.14
CA THR A 71 10.21 -24.32 11.39
C THR A 71 10.98 -24.48 10.08
N TYR A 72 11.83 -23.53 9.77
CA TYR A 72 12.56 -23.47 8.50
C TYR A 72 13.96 -22.89 8.69
N TYR A 73 14.81 -23.03 7.65
CA TYR A 73 16.11 -22.39 7.62
C TYR A 73 16.04 -21.02 6.95
N THR A 74 16.72 -20.06 7.54
CA THR A 74 16.99 -18.73 6.96
C THR A 74 18.42 -18.30 7.30
N ARG A 75 18.81 -17.08 6.91
CA ARG A 75 20.15 -16.55 7.21
C ARG A 75 20.06 -15.44 8.21
N ASN A 76 20.97 -15.45 9.20
CA ASN A 76 21.12 -14.36 10.16
C ASN A 76 21.98 -13.21 9.58
N GLU A 77 22.24 -12.19 10.37
CA GLU A 77 23.03 -10.98 10.04
C GLU A 77 24.48 -11.28 9.64
N ASN A 78 25.01 -12.43 10.07
CA ASN A 78 26.35 -12.91 9.69
C ASN A 78 26.31 -13.86 8.48
N ASN A 79 25.16 -13.94 7.78
CA ASN A 79 24.93 -14.86 6.67
C ASN A 79 25.03 -16.36 7.03
N ASN A 80 24.98 -16.71 8.31
CA ASN A 80 24.95 -18.10 8.77
C ASN A 80 23.52 -18.67 8.65
N LEU A 81 23.43 -19.95 8.33
CA LEU A 81 22.15 -20.66 8.29
C LEU A 81 21.68 -20.91 9.72
N VAL A 82 20.46 -20.44 10.04
CA VAL A 82 19.84 -20.54 11.36
C VAL A 82 18.39 -21.00 11.22
N LYS A 83 17.81 -21.51 12.31
CA LYS A 83 16.38 -21.83 12.35
C LYS A 83 15.58 -20.56 12.63
N ALA A 84 14.43 -20.47 11.98
CA ALA A 84 13.39 -19.52 12.28
C ALA A 84 12.03 -20.22 12.29
N THR A 85 11.02 -19.57 12.85
CA THR A 85 9.65 -20.06 12.91
C THR A 85 8.68 -19.09 12.29
N GLY A 86 7.46 -19.54 12.02
CA GLY A 86 6.36 -18.72 11.54
C GLY A 86 5.05 -19.48 11.54
N LEU A 87 3.96 -18.76 11.36
CA LEU A 87 2.59 -19.28 11.32
C LEU A 87 2.08 -19.37 9.88
N LEU A 88 1.65 -20.57 9.51
CA LEU A 88 0.78 -20.78 8.35
C LEU A 88 -0.65 -21.03 8.85
N MET A 89 -1.61 -20.22 8.41
CA MET A 89 -3.02 -20.38 8.76
C MET A 89 -3.91 -20.26 7.53
N TYR A 90 -5.00 -21.01 7.49
CA TYR A 90 -5.95 -20.88 6.38
C TYR A 90 -7.35 -21.32 6.78
N PRO A 91 -8.40 -20.78 6.15
CA PRO A 91 -9.77 -21.24 6.35
C PRO A 91 -9.96 -22.66 5.79
N ASN A 92 -10.67 -23.52 6.54
CA ASN A 92 -10.94 -24.89 6.15
C ASN A 92 -12.08 -24.97 5.12
N VAL A 93 -11.74 -24.70 3.84
CA VAL A 93 -12.68 -24.61 2.71
C VAL A 93 -12.18 -25.40 1.50
N GLY A 94 -13.11 -25.76 0.61
CA GLY A 94 -12.81 -26.62 -0.55
C GLY A 94 -12.42 -25.89 -1.85
N TYR A 95 -12.44 -24.56 -1.85
CA TYR A 95 -12.12 -23.73 -3.04
C TYR A 95 -10.73 -23.13 -2.97
N LYS A 96 -10.30 -22.49 -4.07
CA LYS A 96 -8.98 -21.85 -4.13
C LYS A 96 -8.95 -20.57 -3.30
N LEU A 97 -7.82 -20.35 -2.61
CA LEU A 97 -7.56 -19.18 -1.77
C LEU A 97 -6.42 -18.35 -2.33
N SER A 98 -6.48 -17.04 -2.14
CA SER A 98 -5.36 -16.13 -2.32
C SER A 98 -4.50 -16.10 -1.06
N THR A 99 -3.24 -15.66 -1.15
CA THR A 99 -2.30 -15.68 -0.03
C THR A 99 -1.95 -14.26 0.41
N ILE A 100 -2.00 -13.99 1.72
CA ILE A 100 -1.40 -12.81 2.34
C ILE A 100 -0.16 -13.26 3.12
N VAL A 101 0.97 -12.60 2.86
CA VAL A 101 2.16 -12.62 3.70
C VAL A 101 2.04 -11.43 4.63
N SER A 102 2.05 -11.66 5.95
CA SER A 102 1.89 -10.62 6.96
C SER A 102 3.13 -10.55 7.84
N ASP A 103 3.82 -9.44 7.76
CA ASP A 103 4.98 -9.14 8.60
C ASP A 103 4.51 -8.41 9.85
N HIS A 104 4.73 -9.00 11.04
CA HIS A 104 4.23 -8.47 12.30
C HIS A 104 5.05 -7.26 12.80
N GLY A 105 4.41 -6.39 13.58
CA GLY A 105 5.05 -5.25 14.24
C GLY A 105 5.92 -5.67 15.43
N THR A 106 6.55 -4.68 16.10
CA THR A 106 7.37 -4.92 17.28
C THR A 106 6.58 -5.61 18.38
N THR A 107 7.06 -6.73 18.83
CA THR A 107 6.53 -7.46 19.98
C THR A 107 7.32 -7.12 21.25
N ASP A 108 6.72 -7.35 22.40
CA ASP A 108 7.35 -7.09 23.70
C ASP A 108 8.25 -8.22 24.20
N SER A 109 8.21 -9.38 23.55
CA SER A 109 9.01 -10.56 23.87
C SER A 109 9.13 -11.46 22.67
N ARG A 110 10.24 -12.20 22.56
CA ARG A 110 10.45 -13.19 21.51
C ARG A 110 9.37 -14.28 21.45
N GLN A 111 8.67 -14.53 22.56
CA GLN A 111 7.60 -15.52 22.63
C GLN A 111 6.24 -15.00 22.16
N ASN A 112 6.08 -13.68 22.03
CA ASN A 112 4.85 -13.05 21.60
C ASN A 112 4.83 -12.89 20.08
N VAL A 113 4.79 -14.03 19.38
CA VAL A 113 4.88 -14.11 17.92
C VAL A 113 3.73 -14.92 17.32
N PRO A 114 3.46 -14.75 16.02
CA PRO A 114 2.39 -15.46 15.33
C PRO A 114 2.43 -16.98 15.49
N SER A 115 3.59 -17.63 15.39
CA SER A 115 3.71 -19.10 15.47
C SER A 115 3.34 -19.67 16.84
N ASN A 116 3.40 -18.85 17.90
CA ASN A 116 2.98 -19.20 19.25
C ASN A 116 1.52 -18.81 19.54
N LEU A 117 0.81 -18.24 18.53
CA LEU A 117 -0.57 -17.73 18.65
C LEU A 117 -0.71 -16.68 19.78
N LYS A 118 0.34 -15.88 19.96
CA LYS A 118 0.44 -14.85 20.99
C LYS A 118 0.77 -13.51 20.34
N GLY A 119 0.48 -12.45 21.05
CA GLY A 119 0.74 -11.08 20.65
C GLY A 119 -0.38 -10.13 21.08
N THR A 120 -0.12 -8.85 20.96
CA THR A 120 -1.10 -7.79 21.23
C THR A 120 -1.89 -7.43 19.99
N MET A 121 -2.93 -6.59 20.12
CA MET A 121 -3.70 -6.07 18.98
C MET A 121 -2.83 -5.31 17.95
N VAL A 122 -1.67 -4.79 18.35
CA VAL A 122 -0.80 -3.93 17.53
C VAL A 122 0.35 -4.70 16.89
N ALA A 123 0.75 -5.80 17.50
CA ALA A 123 2.00 -6.47 17.17
C ALA A 123 1.87 -7.97 17.31
N GLY A 124 0.94 -8.59 16.64
CA GLY A 124 0.85 -10.02 16.71
C GLY A 124 -0.44 -10.61 16.17
N PHE A 125 -0.71 -11.79 16.58
CA PHE A 125 -1.67 -12.75 16.10
C PHE A 125 -3.08 -12.24 15.72
N VAL A 126 -3.56 -11.12 16.30
CA VAL A 126 -4.92 -10.62 16.01
C VAL A 126 -5.03 -10.01 14.62
N LEU A 127 -3.99 -9.29 14.17
CA LEU A 127 -3.95 -8.76 12.79
C LEU A 127 -3.93 -9.93 11.82
N GLU A 128 -3.11 -10.92 12.09
CA GLU A 128 -2.93 -12.11 11.27
C GLU A 128 -4.21 -12.95 11.21
N LEU A 129 -4.89 -13.16 12.35
CA LEU A 129 -6.17 -13.89 12.40
C LEU A 129 -7.22 -13.28 11.47
N SER A 130 -7.31 -11.95 11.42
CA SER A 130 -8.28 -11.26 10.56
C SER A 130 -8.07 -11.56 9.07
N HIS A 131 -6.82 -11.66 8.60
CA HIS A 131 -6.55 -12.03 7.20
C HIS A 131 -7.07 -13.44 6.88
N ALA A 132 -6.83 -14.41 7.76
CA ALA A 132 -7.35 -15.77 7.57
C ALA A 132 -8.88 -15.81 7.59
N LEU A 133 -9.52 -15.07 8.50
CA LEU A 133 -10.98 -14.96 8.56
C LEU A 133 -11.57 -14.33 7.30
N ASN A 134 -10.88 -13.37 6.68
CA ASN A 134 -11.28 -12.79 5.40
C ASN A 134 -11.06 -13.73 4.20
N GLY A 135 -10.71 -14.99 4.44
CA GLY A 135 -10.64 -16.01 3.39
C GLY A 135 -9.31 -16.05 2.65
N TYR A 136 -8.22 -15.72 3.33
CA TYR A 136 -6.87 -15.84 2.78
C TYR A 136 -6.09 -16.97 3.45
N ILE A 137 -5.15 -17.52 2.71
CA ILE A 137 -4.02 -18.22 3.30
C ILE A 137 -3.13 -17.14 3.92
N LEU A 138 -2.89 -17.23 5.21
CA LEU A 138 -1.99 -16.37 5.94
C LEU A 138 -0.62 -17.03 6.06
N MET A 139 0.43 -16.30 5.75
CA MET A 139 1.82 -16.64 6.01
C MET A 139 2.45 -15.55 6.86
N ALA A 140 2.74 -15.82 8.13
CA ALA A 140 3.31 -14.86 9.07
C ALA A 140 4.63 -15.37 9.67
N PRO A 141 5.80 -14.88 9.18
CA PRO A 141 7.11 -15.22 9.75
C PRO A 141 7.27 -14.56 11.12
N ASP A 142 8.02 -15.22 12.02
CA ASP A 142 8.36 -14.67 13.35
C ASP A 142 9.65 -13.83 13.33
N TYR A 143 10.42 -13.87 12.25
CA TYR A 143 11.79 -13.34 12.06
C TYR A 143 12.90 -14.14 12.75
N VAL A 144 14.16 -13.81 12.41
CA VAL A 144 15.36 -14.37 13.04
C VAL A 144 15.40 -14.01 14.53
N GLY A 145 15.72 -14.96 15.39
CA GLY A 145 15.83 -14.76 16.84
C GLY A 145 14.51 -14.63 17.57
N MET A 146 13.37 -14.77 16.87
CA MET A 146 12.03 -14.72 17.47
C MET A 146 11.38 -16.11 17.51
N GLY A 147 10.38 -16.29 18.35
CA GLY A 147 9.75 -17.59 18.59
C GLY A 147 10.75 -18.63 19.10
N ASP A 148 10.75 -19.81 18.48
CA ASP A 148 11.73 -20.87 18.76
C ASP A 148 12.93 -20.82 17.78
N GLY A 149 13.13 -19.65 17.13
CA GLY A 149 14.27 -19.42 16.24
C GLY A 149 15.59 -19.30 16.99
N ASP A 150 16.70 -19.53 16.27
CA ASP A 150 18.05 -19.40 16.82
C ASP A 150 18.51 -17.93 16.86
N GLY A 151 19.35 -17.59 17.82
CA GLY A 151 20.05 -16.30 17.92
C GLY A 151 19.27 -15.19 18.59
N VAL A 152 19.71 -13.96 18.40
CA VAL A 152 19.11 -12.72 18.88
C VAL A 152 18.42 -12.02 17.72
N HIS A 153 17.29 -11.39 17.98
CA HIS A 153 16.55 -10.66 16.93
C HIS A 153 17.32 -9.43 16.42
N PRO A 154 17.72 -9.41 15.13
CA PRO A 154 18.34 -8.24 14.52
C PRO A 154 17.27 -7.20 14.16
N TYR A 155 16.76 -6.52 15.18
CA TYR A 155 15.61 -5.63 15.11
C TYR A 155 15.75 -4.57 14.00
N VAL A 156 14.74 -4.46 13.13
CA VAL A 156 14.69 -3.55 11.97
C VAL A 156 15.94 -3.70 11.09
N ASP A 157 16.30 -4.91 10.75
CA ASP A 157 17.42 -5.20 9.85
C ASP A 157 16.92 -5.64 8.47
N TYR A 158 17.24 -4.85 7.46
CA TYR A 158 16.81 -5.06 6.07
C TYR A 158 17.07 -6.48 5.55
N ALA A 159 18.26 -7.01 5.79
CA ALA A 159 18.67 -8.26 5.16
C ALA A 159 17.99 -9.47 5.81
N THR A 160 17.91 -9.48 7.14
CA THR A 160 17.36 -10.60 7.91
C THR A 160 15.84 -10.64 7.90
N GLU A 161 15.17 -9.48 7.97
CA GLU A 161 13.70 -9.41 7.86
C GLU A 161 13.24 -9.87 6.48
N ALA A 162 13.83 -9.32 5.40
CA ALA A 162 13.51 -9.75 4.04
C ALA A 162 13.84 -11.23 3.80
N GLY A 163 14.97 -11.71 4.33
CA GLY A 163 15.37 -13.10 4.23
C GLY A 163 14.36 -14.02 4.91
N ALA A 164 14.03 -13.73 6.16
CA ALA A 164 13.09 -14.53 6.94
C ALA A 164 11.71 -14.63 6.25
N THR A 165 11.19 -13.52 5.73
CA THR A 165 9.89 -13.49 5.03
C THR A 165 9.93 -14.33 3.73
N ILE A 166 10.93 -14.16 2.87
CA ILE A 166 11.05 -14.88 1.59
C ILE A 166 11.24 -16.39 1.84
N ASP A 167 12.10 -16.75 2.78
CA ASP A 167 12.41 -18.14 3.11
C ASP A 167 11.22 -18.84 3.77
N PHE A 168 10.46 -18.13 4.61
CA PHE A 168 9.22 -18.63 5.18
C PHE A 168 8.18 -18.94 4.11
N VAL A 169 7.96 -18.03 3.15
CA VAL A 169 7.04 -18.27 2.02
C VAL A 169 7.43 -19.55 1.27
N THR A 170 8.72 -19.75 1.06
CA THR A 170 9.25 -20.97 0.40
C THR A 170 8.92 -22.22 1.20
N ALA A 171 9.16 -22.23 2.51
CA ALA A 171 8.86 -23.36 3.38
C ALA A 171 7.35 -23.62 3.52
N ALA A 172 6.56 -22.57 3.71
CA ALA A 172 5.11 -22.65 3.83
C ALA A 172 4.45 -23.20 2.56
N ASN A 173 4.94 -22.84 1.38
CA ASN A 173 4.47 -23.41 0.11
C ASN A 173 4.70 -24.93 0.03
N LYS A 174 5.80 -25.46 0.57
CA LYS A 174 6.02 -26.91 0.66
C LYS A 174 4.96 -27.58 1.54
N VAL A 175 4.62 -26.96 2.68
CA VAL A 175 3.57 -27.47 3.58
C VAL A 175 2.19 -27.42 2.93
N LEU A 176 1.82 -26.31 2.28
CA LEU A 176 0.55 -26.22 1.56
C LEU A 176 0.40 -27.29 0.47
N ALA A 177 1.48 -27.57 -0.26
CA ALA A 177 1.50 -28.63 -1.27
C ALA A 177 1.30 -30.03 -0.63
N GLN A 178 1.96 -30.32 0.48
CA GLN A 178 1.80 -31.58 1.23
C GLN A 178 0.37 -31.76 1.77
N LEU A 179 -0.27 -30.67 2.21
CA LEU A 179 -1.64 -30.66 2.73
C LEU A 179 -2.71 -30.63 1.62
N GLY A 180 -2.32 -30.47 0.34
CA GLY A 180 -3.25 -30.40 -0.78
C GLY A 180 -4.14 -29.15 -0.78
N VAL A 181 -3.70 -28.06 -0.15
CA VAL A 181 -4.48 -26.81 -0.06
C VAL A 181 -4.54 -26.15 -1.43
N LYS A 182 -5.78 -25.92 -1.92
CA LYS A 182 -6.01 -25.25 -3.21
C LYS A 182 -5.75 -23.76 -3.09
N ARG A 183 -4.94 -23.19 -3.98
CA ARG A 183 -4.63 -21.75 -3.97
C ARG A 183 -4.49 -21.17 -5.38
N TYR A 184 -4.65 -19.85 -5.48
CA TYR A 184 -4.21 -19.07 -6.61
C TYR A 184 -2.70 -18.81 -6.49
N ASP A 185 -2.02 -18.65 -7.62
CA ASP A 185 -0.62 -18.23 -7.65
C ASP A 185 -0.51 -16.71 -7.56
N GLU A 186 -0.99 -16.18 -6.44
CA GLU A 186 -0.93 -14.76 -6.16
C GLU A 186 -0.70 -14.51 -4.66
N TYR A 187 0.11 -13.50 -4.39
CA TYR A 187 0.48 -13.08 -3.06
C TYR A 187 0.21 -11.61 -2.86
N PHE A 188 -0.28 -11.27 -1.68
CA PHE A 188 -0.36 -9.94 -1.13
C PHE A 188 0.61 -9.82 0.04
N LEU A 189 1.08 -8.60 0.32
CA LEU A 189 2.01 -8.34 1.41
C LEU A 189 1.42 -7.29 2.33
N ALA A 190 1.36 -7.60 3.62
CA ALA A 190 0.90 -6.68 4.67
C ALA A 190 2.00 -6.51 5.72
N GLY A 191 2.06 -5.34 6.36
CA GLY A 191 2.95 -5.12 7.48
C GLY A 191 2.66 -3.81 8.20
N TYR A 192 2.76 -3.80 9.52
CA TYR A 192 2.53 -2.64 10.37
C TYR A 192 3.74 -2.34 11.25
N SER A 193 4.12 -1.07 11.39
CA SER A 193 5.25 -0.64 12.22
C SER A 193 6.57 -1.32 11.77
N GLN A 194 7.24 -2.11 12.60
CA GLN A 194 8.37 -2.94 12.18
C GLN A 194 8.01 -3.84 11.00
N GLY A 195 6.81 -4.42 10.99
CA GLY A 195 6.34 -5.25 9.89
C GLY A 195 6.23 -4.50 8.56
N ALA A 196 5.93 -3.20 8.60
CA ALA A 196 5.95 -2.36 7.41
C ALA A 196 7.38 -2.17 6.85
N HIS A 197 8.38 -2.07 7.75
CA HIS A 197 9.78 -2.07 7.35
C HIS A 197 10.20 -3.43 6.77
N ALA A 198 9.80 -4.54 7.38
CA ALA A 198 10.08 -5.89 6.91
C ALA A 198 9.44 -6.16 5.52
N ALA A 199 8.20 -5.73 5.33
CA ALA A 199 7.50 -5.81 4.05
C ALA A 199 8.19 -4.98 2.96
N MET A 200 8.58 -3.73 3.26
CA MET A 200 9.32 -2.88 2.32
C MET A 200 10.71 -3.48 2.01
N SER A 201 11.38 -4.04 3.03
CA SER A 201 12.64 -4.76 2.89
C SER A 201 12.50 -5.95 1.94
N THR A 202 11.41 -6.70 2.07
CA THR A 202 11.10 -7.87 1.25
C THR A 202 10.94 -7.49 -0.23
N ILE A 203 10.11 -6.51 -0.56
CA ILE A 203 9.94 -6.10 -1.96
C ILE A 203 11.19 -5.45 -2.54
N LYS A 204 11.93 -4.67 -1.74
CA LYS A 204 13.23 -4.10 -2.15
C LYS A 204 14.23 -5.21 -2.49
N ARG A 205 14.35 -6.25 -1.65
CA ARG A 205 15.24 -7.39 -1.90
C ARG A 205 14.84 -8.16 -3.15
N LEU A 206 13.56 -8.44 -3.33
CA LEU A 206 13.04 -9.13 -4.53
C LEU A 206 13.25 -8.33 -5.82
N SER A 207 13.31 -7.01 -5.74
CA SER A 207 13.65 -6.16 -6.90
C SER A 207 15.12 -6.29 -7.32
N ILE A 208 16.01 -6.65 -6.39
CA ILE A 208 17.44 -6.84 -6.62
C ILE A 208 17.73 -8.29 -7.04
N SER A 209 17.16 -9.26 -6.33
CA SER A 209 17.38 -10.70 -6.58
C SER A 209 16.13 -11.49 -6.20
N ASN A 210 15.58 -12.21 -7.18
CA ASN A 210 14.33 -12.97 -7.01
C ASN A 210 14.45 -14.35 -7.67
N PRO A 211 15.29 -15.26 -7.14
CA PRO A 211 15.52 -16.57 -7.73
C PRO A 211 14.25 -17.44 -7.72
N GLY A 212 13.36 -17.27 -6.73
CA GLY A 212 12.09 -17.99 -6.60
C GLY A 212 10.95 -17.40 -7.41
N ASN A 213 11.17 -16.31 -8.17
CA ASN A 213 10.14 -15.58 -8.91
C ASN A 213 8.90 -15.20 -8.07
N LEU A 214 9.08 -14.98 -6.77
CA LEU A 214 8.02 -14.52 -5.87
C LEU A 214 7.62 -13.08 -6.26
N LYS A 215 6.32 -12.86 -6.50
CA LYS A 215 5.78 -11.55 -6.86
C LYS A 215 4.58 -11.24 -5.99
N PHE A 216 4.58 -10.06 -5.44
CA PHE A 216 3.40 -9.53 -4.74
C PHE A 216 2.54 -8.72 -5.72
N LYS A 217 1.27 -9.08 -5.81
CA LYS A 217 0.28 -8.37 -6.61
C LYS A 217 0.03 -6.97 -6.08
N TYR A 218 0.05 -6.84 -4.77
CA TYR A 218 -0.08 -5.58 -4.05
C TYR A 218 0.53 -5.70 -2.65
N ALA A 219 1.05 -4.57 -2.14
CA ALA A 219 1.50 -4.45 -0.76
C ALA A 219 0.73 -3.35 -0.03
N TYR A 220 0.37 -3.57 1.23
CA TYR A 220 -0.24 -2.57 2.10
C TYR A 220 0.54 -2.49 3.40
N MET A 221 1.15 -1.34 3.67
CA MET A 221 2.04 -1.15 4.80
C MET A 221 1.59 0.05 5.64
N GLY A 222 1.65 -0.07 6.96
CA GLY A 222 1.19 0.98 7.87
C GLY A 222 2.26 1.43 8.87
N ASP A 223 2.35 2.74 9.12
CA ASP A 223 3.16 3.40 10.16
C ASP A 223 4.62 2.90 10.20
N GLY A 224 5.25 2.72 9.03
CA GLY A 224 6.57 2.10 8.89
C GLY A 224 7.74 3.08 8.94
N PRO A 225 8.88 2.69 9.57
CA PRO A 225 10.10 3.49 9.64
C PRO A 225 10.98 3.25 8.40
N TYR A 226 10.58 3.77 7.22
CA TYR A 226 11.25 3.49 5.94
C TYR A 226 12.56 4.27 5.77
N ASP A 227 12.64 5.51 6.29
CA ASP A 227 13.84 6.35 6.37
C ASP A 227 14.31 6.40 7.82
N PHE A 228 14.99 5.33 8.23
CA PHE A 228 15.36 5.14 9.62
C PHE A 228 16.47 6.10 10.05
N SER A 229 17.53 6.23 9.25
CA SER A 229 18.69 7.07 9.54
C SER A 229 18.39 8.57 9.40
N GLY A 230 17.35 8.93 8.63
CA GLY A 230 16.93 10.31 8.38
C GLY A 230 15.71 10.68 9.20
N VAL A 231 14.51 10.50 8.66
CA VAL A 231 13.25 10.98 9.27
C VAL A 231 13.03 10.39 10.65
N THR A 232 13.18 9.07 10.81
CA THR A 232 12.88 8.42 12.11
C THR A 232 13.85 8.90 13.20
N LEU A 233 15.16 8.90 12.91
CA LEU A 233 16.13 9.38 13.87
C LEU A 233 15.97 10.88 14.15
N GLN A 234 15.93 11.71 13.11
CA GLN A 234 15.98 13.16 13.26
C GLN A 234 14.68 13.70 13.87
N LYS A 235 13.55 13.49 13.17
CA LYS A 235 12.25 14.03 13.59
C LYS A 235 11.56 13.22 14.68
N GLY A 236 11.76 11.91 14.68
CA GLY A 236 11.15 11.00 15.64
C GLY A 236 11.80 11.07 17.01
N ILE A 237 13.13 11.22 17.07
CA ILE A 237 13.91 11.08 18.29
C ILE A 237 14.67 12.36 18.63
N LEU A 238 15.62 12.81 17.78
CA LEU A 238 16.59 13.86 18.14
C LEU A 238 15.95 15.24 18.35
N GLU A 239 14.94 15.60 17.57
CA GLU A 239 14.22 16.87 17.66
C GLU A 239 13.17 16.90 18.78
N LYS A 240 12.95 15.79 19.49
CA LYS A 240 11.96 15.68 20.56
C LYS A 240 12.63 15.41 21.92
N ASP A 241 12.04 15.94 22.98
CA ASP A 241 12.44 15.60 24.34
C ASP A 241 11.71 14.33 24.84
N ILE A 242 10.45 14.17 24.43
CA ILE A 242 9.61 13.04 24.81
C ILE A 242 9.51 12.06 23.65
N TYR A 243 9.81 10.79 23.96
CA TYR A 243 9.58 9.66 23.05
C TYR A 243 8.95 8.52 23.84
N PRO A 244 7.66 8.20 23.61
CA PRO A 244 6.93 7.28 24.48
C PRO A 244 7.34 5.80 24.34
N PHE A 245 8.13 5.47 23.30
CA PHE A 245 8.55 4.10 23.00
C PHE A 245 10.08 3.94 23.12
N THR A 246 10.65 4.36 24.25
CA THR A 246 12.10 4.31 24.50
C THR A 246 12.68 2.90 24.43
N ALA A 247 11.87 1.86 24.65
CA ALA A 247 12.25 0.48 24.41
C ALA A 247 12.69 0.22 22.94
N PHE A 248 12.10 0.92 21.97
CA PHE A 248 12.53 0.79 20.56
C PHE A 248 13.95 1.30 20.35
N ILE A 249 14.35 2.39 21.03
CA ILE A 249 15.74 2.88 21.01
C ILE A 249 16.68 1.81 21.58
N ALA A 250 16.29 1.21 22.71
CA ALA A 250 17.06 0.15 23.34
C ALA A 250 17.23 -1.08 22.44
N ASN A 251 16.15 -1.53 21.77
CA ASN A 251 16.19 -2.64 20.83
C ASN A 251 17.06 -2.35 19.62
N VAL A 252 17.03 -1.12 19.09
CA VAL A 252 17.88 -0.70 17.98
C VAL A 252 19.36 -0.72 18.39
N ILE A 253 19.70 -0.20 19.58
CA ILE A 253 21.06 -0.22 20.11
C ILE A 253 21.57 -1.65 20.27
N ASN A 254 20.75 -2.54 20.82
CA ASN A 254 21.08 -3.96 20.95
C ASN A 254 21.26 -4.64 19.58
N SER A 255 20.36 -4.38 18.65
CA SER A 255 20.47 -4.88 17.26
C SER A 255 21.77 -4.40 16.61
N CYS A 256 22.07 -3.11 16.68
CA CYS A 256 23.32 -2.55 16.15
C CYS A 256 24.55 -3.19 16.77
N ASN A 257 24.51 -3.46 18.07
CA ASN A 257 25.63 -4.13 18.76
C ASN A 257 25.85 -5.57 18.23
N ASN A 258 24.76 -6.29 18.04
CA ASN A 258 24.79 -7.70 17.64
C ASN A 258 25.04 -7.88 16.12
N THR A 259 24.70 -6.88 15.29
CA THR A 259 24.89 -6.92 13.82
C THR A 259 26.26 -6.38 13.37
N GLY A 260 27.24 -6.34 14.27
CA GLY A 260 28.65 -6.08 13.94
C GLY A 260 29.10 -4.63 14.11
N PHE A 261 28.19 -3.69 14.42
CA PHE A 261 28.56 -2.29 14.64
C PHE A 261 29.11 -2.02 16.04
N LYS A 262 28.93 -2.96 16.99
CA LYS A 262 29.48 -2.90 18.34
C LYS A 262 29.28 -1.56 19.04
N THR A 263 28.03 -1.14 19.16
CA THR A 263 27.66 0.16 19.73
C THR A 263 28.21 0.43 21.14
N TYR A 264 28.52 -0.61 21.90
CA TYR A 264 29.05 -0.49 23.27
C TYR A 264 30.24 -1.42 23.58
N ASN A 265 30.98 -1.96 22.60
CA ASN A 265 32.21 -2.74 22.78
C ASN A 265 32.20 -3.72 23.99
N ASN A 266 31.08 -4.38 24.24
CA ASN A 266 30.80 -5.23 25.41
C ASN A 266 30.68 -4.48 26.77
N ASN A 267 30.74 -3.14 26.77
CA ASN A 267 30.50 -2.35 27.95
C ASN A 267 29.22 -1.51 27.81
N ILE A 268 28.10 -2.10 28.17
CA ILE A 268 26.77 -1.51 28.03
C ILE A 268 26.60 -0.20 28.80
N SER A 269 27.36 0.01 29.89
CA SER A 269 27.31 1.23 30.71
C SER A 269 27.90 2.47 30.01
N GLU A 270 28.60 2.29 28.88
CA GLU A 270 29.02 3.40 28.03
C GLU A 270 27.86 4.03 27.26
N VAL A 271 26.78 3.26 27.05
CA VAL A 271 25.62 3.67 26.26
C VAL A 271 24.36 3.88 27.13
N ILE A 272 24.06 2.91 27.97
CA ILE A 272 22.87 2.95 28.84
C ILE A 272 23.22 3.63 30.16
N SER A 273 22.43 4.61 30.57
CA SER A 273 22.63 5.30 31.83
C SER A 273 22.49 4.34 33.03
N ALA A 274 23.21 4.61 34.11
CA ALA A 274 23.23 3.73 35.30
C ALA A 274 21.85 3.46 35.89
N GLU A 275 20.94 4.43 35.83
CA GLU A 275 19.55 4.31 36.31
C GLU A 275 18.76 3.22 35.57
N TYR A 276 19.06 2.99 34.30
CA TYR A 276 18.29 2.08 33.45
C TYR A 276 19.03 0.78 33.12
N LEU A 277 20.24 0.59 33.59
CA LEU A 277 21.09 -0.54 33.22
C LEU A 277 20.48 -1.90 33.57
N ASP A 278 19.93 -2.03 34.77
CA ASP A 278 19.26 -3.28 35.21
C ASP A 278 18.00 -3.55 34.42
N ARG A 279 17.21 -2.51 34.09
CA ARG A 279 16.01 -2.64 33.27
C ARG A 279 16.37 -3.04 31.84
N TYR A 280 17.42 -2.45 31.26
CA TYR A 280 17.88 -2.81 29.94
C TYR A 280 18.32 -4.28 29.90
N ASN A 281 19.12 -4.73 30.87
CA ASN A 281 19.53 -6.12 30.95
C ASN A 281 18.33 -7.07 31.08
N TYR A 282 17.36 -6.72 31.92
CA TYR A 282 16.17 -7.54 32.14
C TYR A 282 15.27 -7.59 30.90
N HIS A 283 14.90 -6.46 30.32
CA HIS A 283 13.91 -6.39 29.24
C HIS A 283 14.50 -6.70 27.85
N VAL A 284 15.73 -6.26 27.58
CA VAL A 284 16.33 -6.35 26.23
C VAL A 284 17.29 -7.51 26.11
N VAL A 285 18.26 -7.62 27.04
CA VAL A 285 19.29 -8.67 26.95
C VAL A 285 18.72 -10.04 27.32
N GLN A 286 17.89 -10.11 28.39
CA GLN A 286 17.23 -11.36 28.82
C GLN A 286 15.87 -11.59 28.18
N ASP A 287 15.38 -10.63 27.36
CA ASP A 287 14.12 -10.70 26.63
C ASP A 287 12.87 -11.02 27.48
N ASN A 288 12.75 -10.38 28.64
CA ASN A 288 11.64 -10.59 29.58
C ASN A 288 10.40 -9.73 29.26
N GLY A 289 10.34 -9.11 28.08
CA GLY A 289 9.17 -8.36 27.61
C GLY A 289 9.07 -6.93 28.17
N GLY A 290 8.02 -6.24 27.73
CA GLY A 290 7.69 -4.87 28.12
C GLY A 290 8.11 -3.80 27.11
N LEU A 291 7.16 -3.27 26.33
CA LEU A 291 7.42 -2.22 25.35
C LEU A 291 7.53 -0.80 25.95
N LEU A 292 7.02 -0.60 27.15
CA LEU A 292 6.89 0.72 27.79
C LEU A 292 7.74 0.86 29.06
N TRP A 293 8.84 0.13 29.16
CA TRP A 293 9.67 0.12 30.38
C TRP A 293 10.61 1.32 30.54
N GLY A 294 10.88 2.07 29.49
CA GLY A 294 11.84 3.18 29.53
C GLY A 294 11.24 4.52 29.98
N PRO A 295 12.06 5.56 30.15
CA PRO A 295 11.62 6.91 30.49
C PRO A 295 10.97 7.60 29.30
N LEU A 296 9.94 8.45 29.54
CA LEU A 296 9.36 9.28 28.47
C LEU A 296 10.37 10.29 27.91
N LEU A 297 11.24 10.83 28.79
CA LEU A 297 12.39 11.65 28.38
C LEU A 297 13.52 10.73 27.90
N TRP A 298 13.53 10.39 26.64
CA TRP A 298 14.37 9.36 26.07
C TRP A 298 15.88 9.55 26.32
N ARG A 299 16.33 10.81 26.45
CA ARG A 299 17.73 11.12 26.75
C ARG A 299 18.19 10.57 28.10
N LYS A 300 17.27 10.34 29.06
CA LYS A 300 17.58 9.71 30.34
C LYS A 300 17.94 8.23 30.22
N LEU A 301 17.48 7.55 29.18
CA LEU A 301 17.83 6.14 28.93
C LEU A 301 19.33 5.98 28.65
N LEU A 302 19.92 6.94 27.98
CA LEU A 302 21.28 6.88 27.43
C LEU A 302 22.24 7.76 28.27
N THR A 303 23.53 7.45 28.17
CA THR A 303 24.56 8.33 28.75
C THR A 303 24.65 9.64 27.97
N GLU A 304 24.93 10.74 28.67
CA GLU A 304 25.04 12.06 28.05
C GLU A 304 26.14 12.09 26.97
N SER A 305 27.28 11.45 27.23
CA SER A 305 28.38 11.36 26.25
C SER A 305 27.95 10.66 24.96
N PHE A 306 27.22 9.55 25.06
CA PHE A 306 26.69 8.81 23.91
C PHE A 306 25.71 9.65 23.10
N VAL A 307 24.75 10.30 23.77
CA VAL A 307 23.77 11.18 23.13
C VAL A 307 24.43 12.33 22.40
N ASN A 308 25.39 13.01 23.07
CA ASN A 308 26.11 14.15 22.48
C ASN A 308 26.91 13.74 21.26
N ASP A 309 27.64 12.62 21.32
CA ASP A 309 28.41 12.13 20.18
C ASP A 309 27.49 11.65 19.06
N ALA A 310 26.46 10.85 19.34
CA ALA A 310 25.49 10.39 18.33
C ALA A 310 24.74 11.55 17.66
N THR A 311 24.53 12.67 18.37
CA THR A 311 23.85 13.85 17.82
C THR A 311 24.77 14.65 16.90
N ASN A 312 26.01 14.87 17.29
CA ASN A 312 26.92 15.84 16.65
C ASN A 312 27.91 15.20 15.69
N ASN A 313 28.20 13.91 15.81
CA ASN A 313 29.15 13.19 14.98
C ASN A 313 28.42 12.40 13.86
N PRO A 314 28.48 12.85 12.60
CA PRO A 314 27.85 12.13 11.48
C PRO A 314 28.44 10.72 11.26
N ASN A 315 29.65 10.47 11.75
CA ASN A 315 30.34 9.18 11.65
C ASN A 315 30.17 8.32 12.92
N HIS A 316 29.28 8.71 13.84
CA HIS A 316 29.00 7.91 15.03
C HIS A 316 28.51 6.50 14.64
N VAL A 317 28.96 5.48 15.36
CA VAL A 317 28.68 4.07 15.08
C VAL A 317 27.18 3.77 14.98
N LEU A 318 26.34 4.40 15.79
CA LEU A 318 24.90 4.27 15.71
C LEU A 318 24.36 4.76 14.36
N ARG A 319 24.81 5.94 13.89
CA ARG A 319 24.40 6.47 12.57
C ARG A 319 24.82 5.57 11.42
N GLN A 320 26.02 4.98 11.52
CA GLN A 320 26.50 4.00 10.53
C GLN A 320 25.65 2.74 10.52
N CYS A 321 25.20 2.27 11.70
CA CYS A 321 24.28 1.13 11.80
C CYS A 321 22.91 1.44 11.22
N LEU A 322 22.38 2.65 11.42
CA LEU A 322 21.03 2.99 10.96
C LEU A 322 20.95 3.13 9.44
N LYS A 323 22.03 3.53 8.77
CA LYS A 323 22.01 3.76 7.31
C LYS A 323 21.63 2.53 6.47
N PRO A 324 22.16 1.32 6.72
CA PRO A 324 21.72 0.10 6.00
C PRO A 324 20.25 -0.30 6.26
N LYS A 325 19.63 0.25 7.31
CA LYS A 325 18.23 0.01 7.64
C LYS A 325 17.26 0.85 6.81
N ASP A 326 17.75 1.80 6.01
CA ASP A 326 16.91 2.62 5.12
C ASP A 326 16.37 1.79 3.95
N VAL A 327 15.04 1.84 3.76
CA VAL A 327 14.35 1.06 2.72
C VAL A 327 13.47 1.93 1.81
N TYR A 328 13.58 3.25 1.90
CA TYR A 328 12.71 4.19 1.18
C TYR A 328 13.17 4.53 -0.23
N ASP A 329 14.49 4.53 -0.50
CA ASP A 329 15.11 5.09 -1.71
C ASP A 329 15.53 3.98 -2.69
N TRP A 330 14.65 3.64 -3.62
CA TRP A 330 14.88 2.68 -4.71
C TRP A 330 13.70 2.68 -5.70
N TYR A 331 13.93 2.17 -6.93
CA TYR A 331 12.90 2.10 -7.98
C TYR A 331 11.92 0.95 -7.72
N ASN A 332 10.79 1.25 -7.13
CA ASN A 332 9.75 0.28 -6.79
C ASN A 332 8.72 0.14 -7.92
N LYS A 333 8.50 -1.09 -8.39
CA LYS A 333 7.49 -1.46 -9.38
C LYS A 333 6.28 -2.20 -8.79
N THR A 334 6.34 -2.57 -7.52
CA THR A 334 5.24 -3.26 -6.85
C THR A 334 4.16 -2.25 -6.47
N PRO A 335 2.91 -2.42 -6.94
CA PRO A 335 1.81 -1.58 -6.48
C PRO A 335 1.66 -1.65 -4.97
N MET A 336 1.50 -0.50 -4.31
CA MET A 336 1.39 -0.46 -2.85
C MET A 336 0.65 0.76 -2.33
N THR A 337 0.08 0.62 -1.14
CA THR A 337 -0.34 1.74 -0.28
C THR A 337 0.54 1.79 0.96
N LEU A 338 1.07 2.97 1.27
CA LEU A 338 1.66 3.29 2.56
C LEU A 338 0.65 4.10 3.37
N GLY A 339 0.09 3.48 4.40
CA GLY A 339 -0.82 4.14 5.32
C GLY A 339 -0.11 4.74 6.53
N HIS A 340 -0.65 5.83 7.12
CA HIS A 340 -0.06 6.41 8.32
C HIS A 340 -1.06 7.17 9.18
N SER A 341 -0.88 7.13 10.51
CA SER A 341 -1.54 8.05 11.44
C SER A 341 -0.92 9.44 11.35
N THR A 342 -1.75 10.49 11.28
CA THR A 342 -1.26 11.88 11.15
C THR A 342 -0.56 12.42 12.41
N VAL A 343 -0.71 11.75 13.55
CA VAL A 343 -0.11 12.14 14.85
C VAL A 343 0.69 11.00 15.49
N ASP A 344 1.34 10.19 14.69
CA ASP A 344 2.22 9.14 15.17
C ASP A 344 3.46 9.73 15.86
N LEU A 345 3.60 9.43 17.14
CA LEU A 345 4.74 9.88 17.96
C LEU A 345 5.90 8.89 17.96
N ALA A 346 5.67 7.64 17.56
CA ALA A 346 6.71 6.62 17.46
C ALA A 346 7.46 6.74 16.13
N ILE A 347 6.72 6.79 15.04
CA ILE A 347 7.23 6.85 13.67
C ILE A 347 6.62 8.10 13.00
N PRO A 348 7.41 9.12 12.68
CA PRO A 348 6.88 10.32 12.03
C PRO A 348 6.21 10.03 10.68
N PRO A 349 5.02 10.61 10.39
CA PRO A 349 4.30 10.36 9.15
C PRO A 349 5.06 10.81 7.89
N GLU A 350 6.07 11.64 8.04
CA GLU A 350 6.98 12.00 6.96
C GLU A 350 7.78 10.80 6.39
N ASN A 351 7.90 9.69 7.13
CA ASN A 351 8.41 8.44 6.57
C ASN A 351 7.59 7.99 5.35
N THR A 352 6.27 8.06 5.46
CA THR A 352 5.36 7.69 4.37
C THR A 352 5.45 8.68 3.21
N SER A 353 5.27 9.98 3.44
CA SER A 353 5.29 10.99 2.36
C SER A 353 6.64 10.99 1.63
N LYS A 354 7.76 11.03 2.35
CA LYS A 354 9.10 10.99 1.76
C LYS A 354 9.31 9.74 0.90
N THR A 355 8.91 8.56 1.39
CA THR A 355 9.08 7.30 0.65
C THR A 355 8.32 7.33 -0.66
N ILE A 356 7.05 7.74 -0.63
CA ILE A 356 6.22 7.83 -1.83
C ILE A 356 6.79 8.85 -2.81
N ASP A 357 7.21 10.03 -2.35
CA ASP A 357 7.76 11.09 -3.21
C ASP A 357 9.06 10.63 -3.88
N VAL A 358 9.98 10.03 -3.12
CA VAL A 358 11.25 9.53 -3.66
C VAL A 358 11.00 8.40 -4.66
N GLN A 359 10.17 7.42 -4.33
CA GLN A 359 9.93 6.30 -5.22
C GLN A 359 9.14 6.70 -6.48
N ARG A 360 8.17 7.62 -6.37
CA ARG A 360 7.51 8.22 -7.54
C ARG A 360 8.47 9.00 -8.43
N GLY A 361 9.49 9.62 -7.85
CA GLY A 361 10.55 10.35 -8.57
C GLY A 361 11.37 9.50 -9.54
N TYR A 362 11.41 8.18 -9.37
CA TYR A 362 12.02 7.26 -10.34
C TYR A 362 11.21 7.07 -11.62
N TYR A 363 9.91 7.43 -11.62
CA TYR A 363 9.06 7.32 -12.79
C TYR A 363 9.12 8.59 -13.63
N PRO A 364 9.16 8.48 -14.97
CA PRO A 364 8.95 9.62 -15.85
C PRO A 364 7.62 10.31 -15.53
N TRP A 365 7.55 11.62 -15.73
CA TRP A 365 6.35 12.41 -15.38
C TRP A 365 5.06 11.92 -16.08
N TRP A 366 5.17 11.30 -17.24
CA TRP A 366 4.06 10.74 -18.03
C TRP A 366 3.69 9.30 -17.67
N ASP A 367 4.47 8.62 -16.81
CA ASP A 367 4.20 7.23 -16.43
C ASP A 367 3.22 7.17 -15.27
N LEU A 368 1.98 6.77 -15.57
CA LEU A 368 0.92 6.66 -14.58
C LEU A 368 1.14 5.52 -13.57
N ASN A 369 2.08 4.61 -13.82
CA ASN A 369 2.41 3.58 -12.82
C ASN A 369 2.93 4.17 -11.51
N LYS A 370 3.45 5.42 -11.52
CA LYS A 370 3.80 6.13 -10.28
C LYS A 370 2.63 6.25 -9.29
N TYR A 371 1.38 6.28 -9.78
CA TYR A 371 0.18 6.37 -8.96
C TYR A 371 -0.26 5.03 -8.36
N LYS A 372 0.34 3.91 -8.77
CA LYS A 372 0.22 2.62 -8.08
C LYS A 372 0.98 2.60 -6.74
N LEU A 373 1.78 3.62 -6.46
CA LEU A 373 2.42 3.89 -5.18
C LEU A 373 1.60 4.97 -4.47
N GLU A 374 0.78 4.57 -3.51
CA GLU A 374 -0.17 5.46 -2.83
C GLU A 374 0.27 5.77 -1.39
N SER A 375 -0.07 6.96 -0.90
CA SER A 375 -0.10 7.24 0.54
C SER A 375 -1.54 7.42 1.00
N PHE A 376 -1.84 6.96 2.22
CA PHE A 376 -3.16 7.09 2.81
C PHE A 376 -3.03 7.43 4.30
N TYR A 377 -3.81 8.40 4.78
CA TYR A 377 -3.76 8.85 6.17
C TYR A 377 -5.10 8.61 6.85
N TRP A 378 -5.13 7.79 7.91
CA TRP A 378 -6.36 7.42 8.62
C TRP A 378 -6.71 8.34 9.80
N GLY A 379 -6.08 9.51 9.87
CA GLY A 379 -6.40 10.52 10.88
C GLY A 379 -5.53 10.45 12.14
N PRO A 380 -5.87 11.21 13.19
CA PRO A 380 -5.00 11.43 14.35
C PRO A 380 -5.13 10.32 15.41
N LEU A 381 -4.77 9.08 15.07
CA LEU A 381 -4.96 7.91 15.95
C LEU A 381 -3.74 7.54 16.80
N GLY A 382 -2.57 8.12 16.48
CA GLY A 382 -1.30 7.69 17.07
C GLY A 382 -0.85 6.31 16.58
N HIS A 383 0.34 5.87 17.01
CA HIS A 383 0.96 4.64 16.51
C HIS A 383 0.16 3.37 16.80
N VAL A 384 -0.34 3.24 18.03
CA VAL A 384 -1.11 2.04 18.44
C VAL A 384 -2.51 2.06 17.84
N GLY A 385 -3.14 3.23 17.79
CA GLY A 385 -4.51 3.38 17.29
C GLY A 385 -4.63 3.17 15.78
N GLY A 386 -3.55 3.36 15.02
CA GLY A 386 -3.51 3.15 13.57
C GLY A 386 -3.56 1.69 13.11
N ALA A 387 -3.25 0.74 14.01
CA ALA A 387 -3.17 -0.68 13.65
C ALA A 387 -4.51 -1.26 13.17
N LEU A 388 -5.62 -0.90 13.79
CA LEU A 388 -6.93 -1.40 13.39
C LEU A 388 -7.42 -0.82 12.06
N PRO A 389 -7.37 0.50 11.81
CA PRO A 389 -7.61 1.05 10.49
C PRO A 389 -6.72 0.45 9.39
N PHE A 390 -5.43 0.25 9.67
CA PHE A 390 -4.52 -0.45 8.76
C PHE A 390 -5.05 -1.83 8.37
N LEU A 391 -5.43 -2.64 9.35
CA LEU A 391 -5.94 -3.98 9.13
C LEU A 391 -7.19 -4.00 8.24
N LEU A 392 -8.16 -3.13 8.55
CA LEU A 392 -9.39 -3.04 7.80
C LEU A 392 -9.17 -2.53 6.38
N ALA A 393 -8.31 -1.51 6.22
CA ALA A 393 -7.98 -0.94 4.93
C ALA A 393 -7.20 -1.92 4.04
N SER A 394 -6.22 -2.65 4.61
CA SER A 394 -5.46 -3.65 3.86
C SER A 394 -6.34 -4.80 3.37
N ASN A 395 -7.20 -5.35 4.24
CA ASN A 395 -8.18 -6.38 3.86
C ASN A 395 -9.14 -5.86 2.78
N ALA A 396 -9.65 -4.64 2.93
CA ALA A 396 -10.51 -4.02 1.94
C ALA A 396 -9.83 -3.91 0.58
N LYS A 397 -8.58 -3.41 0.54
CA LYS A 397 -7.81 -3.28 -0.71
C LYS A 397 -7.51 -4.64 -1.34
N PHE A 398 -7.06 -5.62 -0.57
CA PHE A 398 -6.76 -6.94 -1.09
C PHE A 398 -8.01 -7.64 -1.64
N ASN A 399 -9.17 -7.46 -1.00
CA ASN A 399 -10.44 -7.99 -1.47
C ASN A 399 -10.83 -7.45 -2.85
N THR A 400 -10.47 -6.20 -3.20
CA THR A 400 -10.73 -5.65 -4.54
C THR A 400 -9.81 -6.23 -5.62
N LEU A 401 -8.68 -6.83 -5.22
CA LEU A 401 -7.61 -7.26 -6.13
C LEU A 401 -7.51 -8.78 -6.27
N ARG A 402 -8.03 -9.56 -5.31
CA ARG A 402 -7.83 -11.01 -5.28
C ARG A 402 -8.52 -11.73 -6.46
N SER A 403 -7.90 -12.80 -6.93
CA SER A 403 -8.48 -13.69 -7.91
C SER A 403 -9.67 -14.48 -7.31
N GLY A 404 -10.61 -14.84 -8.15
CA GLY A 404 -11.82 -15.54 -7.72
C GLY A 404 -12.87 -14.65 -7.05
N GLY A 405 -12.55 -13.38 -6.77
CA GLY A 405 -13.42 -12.29 -6.31
C GLY A 405 -14.70 -12.74 -5.59
N LEU A 406 -15.84 -12.34 -6.10
CA LEU A 406 -17.17 -12.63 -5.60
C LEU A 406 -17.54 -14.11 -5.36
N LEU A 407 -16.92 -15.06 -6.06
CA LEU A 407 -17.22 -16.49 -5.81
C LEU A 407 -16.67 -16.94 -4.45
N ASN A 408 -15.50 -16.46 -4.06
CA ASN A 408 -14.94 -16.72 -2.74
C ASN A 408 -15.68 -15.91 -1.67
N GLU A 409 -16.06 -14.68 -1.97
CA GLU A 409 -16.92 -13.85 -1.12
C GLU A 409 -18.31 -14.45 -0.99
N ARG A 410 -18.90 -14.98 -2.04
CA ARG A 410 -20.19 -15.71 -1.98
C ARG A 410 -20.11 -16.99 -1.17
N ALA A 411 -18.99 -17.70 -1.19
CA ALA A 411 -18.82 -18.90 -0.37
C ALA A 411 -18.59 -18.53 1.10
N ILE A 412 -17.85 -17.46 1.38
CA ILE A 412 -17.69 -16.89 2.73
C ILE A 412 -18.98 -16.14 3.12
N ALA A 413 -19.50 -15.27 2.27
CA ALA A 413 -20.74 -14.52 2.47
C ALA A 413 -22.00 -15.42 2.41
N GLY A 414 -22.02 -16.47 1.62
CA GLY A 414 -23.09 -17.47 1.64
C GLY A 414 -23.22 -18.18 2.98
N SER A 415 -22.13 -18.27 3.74
CA SER A 415 -22.14 -18.70 5.14
C SER A 415 -22.53 -17.58 6.12
N ILE A 416 -22.24 -16.31 5.78
CA ILE A 416 -22.52 -15.14 6.61
C ILE A 416 -23.91 -14.55 6.31
N PHE A 417 -24.34 -14.55 5.04
CA PHE A 417 -25.52 -13.81 4.56
C PHE A 417 -26.74 -14.69 4.24
N GLY A 418 -26.73 -15.99 4.59
CA GLY A 418 -27.88 -16.87 4.32
C GLY A 418 -28.21 -16.95 2.82
N LYS A 419 -28.77 -18.05 2.37
CA LYS A 419 -29.11 -18.33 0.97
C LYS A 419 -29.92 -17.20 0.33
N GLN A 420 -29.30 -16.26 -0.34
CA GLN A 420 -29.99 -15.40 -1.30
C GLN A 420 -29.61 -15.79 -2.74
N SER A 421 -30.66 -15.77 -3.58
CA SER A 421 -30.66 -16.25 -4.94
C SER A 421 -29.55 -15.60 -5.81
N ALA A 422 -28.97 -16.40 -6.68
CA ALA A 422 -27.80 -16.12 -7.50
C ALA A 422 -27.94 -14.99 -8.54
N ASN A 423 -29.03 -14.22 -8.56
CA ASN A 423 -29.32 -13.30 -9.69
C ASN A 423 -29.43 -11.81 -9.33
N THR A 424 -29.22 -11.37 -8.10
CA THR A 424 -29.32 -9.95 -7.73
C THR A 424 -28.44 -9.56 -6.54
N ALA A 425 -27.30 -10.19 -6.34
CA ALA A 425 -26.35 -9.72 -5.35
C ALA A 425 -25.64 -8.48 -5.93
N SER A 426 -26.13 -7.29 -5.63
CA SER A 426 -25.34 -6.08 -5.65
C SER A 426 -24.20 -6.30 -4.65
N GLU A 427 -23.00 -6.24 -5.15
CA GLU A 427 -21.77 -6.62 -4.50
C GLU A 427 -21.41 -5.55 -3.48
N VAL A 428 -21.58 -5.87 -2.19
CA VAL A 428 -21.06 -5.00 -1.15
C VAL A 428 -19.57 -5.26 -1.05
N HIS A 429 -18.81 -4.58 -1.90
CA HIS A 429 -17.37 -4.52 -1.72
C HIS A 429 -17.08 -3.72 -0.45
N PRO A 430 -16.05 -4.11 0.35
CA PRO A 430 -15.45 -3.19 1.29
C PRO A 430 -14.95 -2.02 0.46
N LEU A 431 -15.61 -0.87 0.63
CA LEU A 431 -15.66 0.16 -0.37
C LEU A 431 -14.43 1.04 -0.24
N PHE A 432 -13.44 0.86 -1.11
CA PHE A 432 -12.62 1.97 -1.55
C PHE A 432 -13.53 2.82 -2.43
N SER A 433 -13.98 3.95 -1.95
CA SER A 433 -14.88 4.76 -2.74
C SER A 433 -14.65 6.23 -2.48
N SER A 434 -14.39 6.96 -3.55
CA SER A 434 -14.80 8.33 -3.71
C SER A 434 -16.34 8.45 -3.77
N GLN A 435 -17.06 7.34 -3.91
CA GLN A 435 -18.51 7.34 -4.04
C GLN A 435 -19.15 7.91 -2.78
N ILE A 436 -19.93 8.94 -3.03
CA ILE A 436 -20.72 9.66 -2.04
C ILE A 436 -21.81 8.76 -1.43
N LYS A 437 -22.17 7.69 -2.14
CA LYS A 437 -23.19 6.72 -1.73
C LYS A 437 -22.63 5.31 -1.94
N PRO A 438 -22.31 4.57 -0.88
CA PRO A 438 -22.01 3.15 -1.02
C PRO A 438 -23.22 2.44 -1.58
N ASP A 439 -23.01 1.54 -2.53
CA ASP A 439 -24.08 0.64 -2.96
C ASP A 439 -24.34 -0.40 -1.85
N LEU A 440 -25.31 -0.11 -1.02
CA LEU A 440 -25.73 -0.97 0.08
C LEU A 440 -26.86 -1.94 -0.34
N GLY A 441 -27.27 -1.91 -1.63
CA GLY A 441 -28.41 -2.68 -2.10
C GLY A 441 -29.69 -2.38 -1.30
N SER A 442 -30.32 -3.41 -0.74
CA SER A 442 -31.50 -3.31 0.12
C SER A 442 -31.20 -2.94 1.57
N MET A 443 -29.92 -2.89 1.97
CA MET A 443 -29.51 -2.59 3.34
C MET A 443 -29.65 -1.10 3.65
N GLN A 444 -30.02 -0.79 4.89
CA GLN A 444 -30.12 0.58 5.38
C GLN A 444 -28.95 0.89 6.31
N LEU A 445 -28.32 2.04 6.12
CA LEU A 445 -27.28 2.54 7.01
C LEU A 445 -27.91 2.95 8.35
N VAL A 446 -27.44 2.35 9.44
CA VAL A 446 -27.94 2.60 10.81
C VAL A 446 -26.99 3.50 11.59
N ASP A 447 -25.68 3.22 11.49
CA ASP A 447 -24.66 3.94 12.27
C ASP A 447 -23.32 3.92 11.53
N ILE A 448 -22.46 4.90 11.85
CA ILE A 448 -21.10 5.00 11.33
C ILE A 448 -20.19 5.19 12.53
N THR A 449 -19.21 4.30 12.68
CA THR A 449 -18.20 4.41 13.71
C THR A 449 -16.84 4.76 13.08
N ASP A 450 -16.20 5.82 13.53
CA ASP A 450 -14.80 6.07 13.26
C ASP A 450 -13.92 5.63 14.44
N PHE A 451 -12.60 5.55 14.21
CA PHE A 451 -11.65 5.13 15.24
C PHE A 451 -11.14 6.28 16.11
N ASN A 452 -11.54 7.53 15.82
CA ASN A 452 -11.17 8.73 16.59
C ASN A 452 -12.06 8.94 17.83
N LYS A 453 -12.96 8.00 18.13
CA LYS A 453 -13.95 8.08 19.23
C LYS A 453 -14.97 9.22 19.08
N GLU A 454 -14.96 9.93 18.00
CA GLU A 454 -16.02 10.84 17.66
C GLU A 454 -17.13 10.02 17.01
N LYS A 455 -18.25 9.83 17.70
CA LYS A 455 -19.46 9.28 17.10
C LYS A 455 -19.84 10.17 15.93
N VAL A 456 -19.55 9.73 14.74
CA VAL A 456 -20.11 10.34 13.54
C VAL A 456 -21.63 10.26 13.68
N ALA A 457 -22.29 11.38 13.62
CA ALA A 457 -23.69 11.54 13.98
C ALA A 457 -24.57 10.38 13.48
N ARG A 458 -25.44 9.83 14.34
CA ARG A 458 -26.54 8.96 13.96
C ARG A 458 -27.31 9.62 12.83
N ARG A 459 -27.27 9.07 11.64
CA ARG A 459 -28.06 9.56 10.52
C ARG A 459 -29.38 8.81 10.46
N SER A 460 -30.45 9.53 10.17
CA SER A 460 -31.73 8.88 9.89
C SER A 460 -31.60 8.01 8.66
N ALA A 461 -32.29 6.88 8.63
CA ALA A 461 -32.24 5.80 7.64
C ALA A 461 -32.45 6.19 6.16
N VAL A 462 -32.49 7.48 5.81
CA VAL A 462 -32.89 7.98 4.49
C VAL A 462 -31.72 8.55 3.68
N ASP A 463 -30.57 8.86 4.30
CA ASP A 463 -29.47 9.53 3.58
C ASP A 463 -28.17 8.70 3.67
N ASN A 464 -27.93 7.87 2.65
CA ASN A 464 -26.68 7.11 2.48
C ASN A 464 -25.52 8.00 1.97
N ASN A 465 -25.65 9.34 1.96
CA ASN A 465 -24.64 10.26 1.47
C ASN A 465 -23.51 10.41 2.49
N LEU A 466 -22.33 9.85 2.18
CA LEU A 466 -21.12 9.91 2.99
C LEU A 466 -20.14 11.02 2.56
N SER A 467 -20.60 11.99 1.75
CA SER A 467 -19.73 13.07 1.22
C SER A 467 -19.10 13.95 2.30
N SER A 468 -19.75 14.07 3.46
CA SER A 468 -19.24 14.84 4.60
C SER A 468 -18.19 14.13 5.43
N LEU A 469 -17.95 12.82 5.19
CA LEU A 469 -16.87 12.10 5.86
C LEU A 469 -15.52 12.59 5.31
N LYS A 470 -14.56 12.75 6.19
CA LYS A 470 -13.14 12.94 5.84
C LYS A 470 -12.57 11.64 5.32
N ASP A 471 -11.42 11.70 4.66
CA ASP A 471 -10.68 10.50 4.33
C ASP A 471 -10.31 9.74 5.61
N GLY A 472 -10.49 8.42 5.57
CA GLY A 472 -10.32 7.59 6.74
C GLY A 472 -10.98 6.22 6.60
N VAL A 473 -10.85 5.42 7.65
CA VAL A 473 -11.44 4.09 7.75
C VAL A 473 -12.59 4.12 8.73
N TYR A 474 -13.71 3.51 8.37
CA TYR A 474 -14.95 3.53 9.13
C TYR A 474 -15.53 2.13 9.24
N LEU A 475 -16.36 1.90 10.25
CA LEU A 475 -17.25 0.76 10.33
C LEU A 475 -18.68 1.26 10.11
N LEU A 476 -19.32 0.76 9.07
CA LEU A 476 -20.71 1.04 8.78
C LEU A 476 -21.57 -0.05 9.41
N LYS A 477 -22.47 0.32 10.31
CA LYS A 477 -23.51 -0.57 10.78
C LYS A 477 -24.71 -0.46 9.83
N VAL A 478 -25.03 -1.53 9.16
CA VAL A 478 -26.17 -1.62 8.25
C VAL A 478 -27.20 -2.62 8.76
N SER A 479 -28.47 -2.43 8.43
CA SER A 479 -29.54 -3.36 8.77
C SER A 479 -30.34 -3.76 7.55
N GLU A 480 -30.77 -5.02 7.53
CA GLU A 480 -31.70 -5.59 6.57
C GLU A 480 -32.56 -6.63 7.28
N ASN A 481 -33.89 -6.59 7.10
CA ASN A 481 -34.82 -7.56 7.69
C ASN A 481 -34.63 -7.80 9.20
N ASN A 482 -34.40 -6.73 9.99
CA ASN A 482 -34.10 -6.75 11.44
C ASN A 482 -32.75 -7.40 11.84
N GLU A 483 -31.91 -7.79 10.90
CA GLU A 483 -30.53 -8.18 11.18
C GLU A 483 -29.60 -7.00 10.99
N SER A 484 -28.57 -6.88 11.84
CA SER A 484 -27.54 -5.86 11.72
C SER A 484 -26.21 -6.48 11.34
N LYS A 485 -25.47 -5.80 10.47
CA LYS A 485 -24.14 -6.21 10.01
C LYS A 485 -23.17 -5.04 10.13
N ILE A 486 -21.87 -5.36 10.31
CA ILE A 486 -20.78 -4.38 10.31
C ILE A 486 -19.97 -4.54 9.02
N ILE A 487 -19.81 -3.44 8.28
CA ILE A 487 -19.08 -3.41 7.01
C ILE A 487 -17.96 -2.39 7.12
N PRO A 488 -16.69 -2.78 6.90
CA PRO A 488 -15.59 -1.83 6.79
C PRO A 488 -15.76 -0.93 5.56
N PHE A 489 -15.50 0.36 5.72
CA PHE A 489 -15.55 1.35 4.67
C PHE A 489 -14.30 2.22 4.69
N VAL A 490 -13.66 2.40 3.54
CA VAL A 490 -12.51 3.28 3.38
C VAL A 490 -12.90 4.46 2.50
N LYS A 491 -12.93 5.66 3.09
CA LYS A 491 -13.08 6.91 2.36
C LYS A 491 -11.72 7.37 1.90
N ASN A 492 -11.51 7.46 0.60
CA ASN A 492 -10.28 7.96 -0.01
C ASN A 492 -10.61 8.91 -1.16
N THR A 493 -10.15 10.15 -1.05
CA THR A 493 -10.36 11.14 -2.11
C THR A 493 -9.38 10.87 -3.26
N PRO A 494 -9.84 10.87 -4.52
CA PRO A 494 -8.97 10.67 -5.68
C PRO A 494 -7.84 11.70 -5.74
N ALA A 495 -6.65 11.25 -6.16
CA ALA A 495 -5.55 12.17 -6.41
C ALA A 495 -5.89 13.10 -7.58
N VAL A 496 -5.76 14.41 -7.36
CA VAL A 496 -5.97 15.43 -8.40
C VAL A 496 -4.71 15.55 -9.25
N ILE A 497 -4.86 15.40 -10.55
CA ILE A 497 -3.75 15.50 -11.52
C ILE A 497 -4.10 16.48 -12.64
N ALA A 498 -3.08 16.96 -13.34
CA ALA A 498 -3.29 17.83 -14.47
C ALA A 498 -3.82 17.04 -15.69
N GLU A 499 -4.69 17.66 -16.48
CA GLU A 499 -5.28 17.05 -17.68
C GLU A 499 -4.19 16.47 -18.61
N ASN A 500 -3.11 17.18 -18.84
CA ASN A 500 -2.02 16.77 -19.73
C ASN A 500 -1.22 15.56 -19.20
N GLU A 501 -1.32 15.22 -17.93
CA GLU A 501 -0.69 14.02 -17.38
C GLU A 501 -1.46 12.75 -17.75
N ILE A 502 -2.78 12.81 -17.84
CA ILE A 502 -3.64 11.65 -18.05
C ILE A 502 -4.25 11.58 -19.44
N VAL A 503 -4.49 12.71 -20.10
CA VAL A 503 -5.04 12.74 -21.45
C VAL A 503 -3.96 12.41 -22.47
N LYS A 504 -4.22 11.40 -23.29
CA LYS A 504 -3.36 10.96 -24.40
C LYS A 504 -3.63 11.79 -25.67
N SER A 505 -4.89 11.92 -26.02
CA SER A 505 -5.34 12.68 -27.20
C SER A 505 -6.82 13.02 -27.09
N GLU A 506 -7.24 14.02 -27.85
CA GLU A 506 -8.63 14.37 -28.06
C GLU A 506 -8.88 14.53 -29.58
N ASN A 507 -9.69 13.64 -30.15
CA ASN A 507 -10.02 13.62 -31.56
C ASN A 507 -11.53 13.50 -31.73
N ASN A 508 -12.15 14.37 -32.56
CA ASN A 508 -13.59 14.33 -32.88
C ASN A 508 -14.49 14.24 -31.63
N ALA A 509 -14.18 15.03 -30.60
CA ALA A 509 -14.87 15.02 -29.31
C ALA A 509 -14.81 13.66 -28.54
N VAL A 510 -13.81 12.82 -28.83
CA VAL A 510 -13.49 11.65 -28.05
C VAL A 510 -12.16 11.86 -27.32
N LEU A 511 -12.17 11.71 -26.00
CA LEU A 511 -11.03 11.88 -25.13
C LEU A 511 -10.41 10.52 -24.84
N GLN A 512 -9.15 10.33 -25.22
CA GLN A 512 -8.38 9.13 -24.91
C GLN A 512 -7.47 9.37 -23.72
N LEU A 513 -7.44 8.41 -22.81
CA LEU A 513 -6.60 8.45 -21.62
C LEU A 513 -5.33 7.60 -21.79
N LYS A 514 -4.28 7.93 -21.02
CA LYS A 514 -3.03 7.16 -20.92
C LYS A 514 -3.14 5.95 -19.98
N VAL A 515 -4.31 5.69 -19.42
CA VAL A 515 -4.58 4.57 -18.52
C VAL A 515 -4.55 3.26 -19.31
N ASP A 516 -4.00 2.21 -18.72
CA ASP A 516 -4.11 0.87 -19.27
C ASP A 516 -5.59 0.46 -19.30
N GLN A 517 -6.09 0.14 -20.51
CA GLN A 517 -7.51 -0.18 -20.69
C GLN A 517 -7.92 -1.45 -19.93
N GLU A 518 -6.98 -2.39 -19.72
CA GLU A 518 -7.25 -3.61 -18.96
C GLU A 518 -7.36 -3.35 -17.45
N GLU A 519 -6.75 -2.29 -16.96
CA GLU A 519 -6.84 -1.87 -15.57
C GLU A 519 -7.97 -0.86 -15.29
N LEU A 520 -8.60 -0.29 -16.33
CA LEU A 520 -9.70 0.64 -16.14
C LEU A 520 -10.93 -0.08 -15.58
N SER A 521 -11.48 0.42 -14.47
CA SER A 521 -12.75 -0.08 -13.92
C SER A 521 -13.91 0.75 -14.42
N VAL A 522 -13.95 2.01 -14.05
CA VAL A 522 -14.99 2.95 -14.49
C VAL A 522 -14.43 4.38 -14.61
N ILE A 523 -15.13 5.23 -15.34
CA ILE A 523 -14.92 6.68 -15.37
C ILE A 523 -16.21 7.36 -14.96
N ASN A 524 -16.17 8.16 -13.90
CA ASN A 524 -17.28 8.98 -13.46
C ASN A 524 -17.08 10.43 -13.91
N ILE A 525 -18.12 11.06 -14.42
CA ILE A 525 -18.11 12.44 -14.89
C ILE A 525 -19.05 13.25 -14.02
N PHE A 526 -18.53 14.29 -13.38
CA PHE A 526 -19.28 15.18 -12.50
C PHE A 526 -19.33 16.59 -13.09
N ASP A 527 -20.45 17.29 -12.88
CA ASP A 527 -20.59 18.70 -13.18
C ASP A 527 -19.84 19.61 -12.17
N ASP A 528 -19.90 20.92 -12.37
CA ASP A 528 -19.31 21.93 -11.49
C ASP A 528 -19.93 21.96 -10.08
N LYS A 529 -21.14 21.42 -9.92
CA LYS A 529 -21.85 21.26 -8.64
C LYS A 529 -21.60 19.93 -7.98
N LYS A 530 -20.69 19.10 -8.54
CA LYS A 530 -20.37 17.73 -8.10
C LYS A 530 -21.52 16.74 -8.22
N ASN A 531 -22.49 16.98 -9.10
CA ASN A 531 -23.48 15.97 -9.45
C ASN A 531 -22.86 14.97 -10.44
N LEU A 532 -23.11 13.69 -10.23
CA LEU A 532 -22.71 12.63 -11.17
C LEU A 532 -23.60 12.74 -12.42
N ILE A 533 -22.98 13.02 -13.57
CA ILE A 533 -23.65 13.17 -14.86
C ILE A 533 -23.64 11.88 -15.65
N LYS A 534 -22.51 11.18 -15.68
CA LYS A 534 -22.33 9.96 -16.46
C LYS A 534 -21.30 9.04 -15.80
N THR A 535 -21.54 7.76 -15.89
CA THR A 535 -20.56 6.70 -15.59
C THR A 535 -20.29 5.91 -16.87
N ILE A 536 -19.02 5.67 -17.17
CA ILE A 536 -18.56 4.93 -18.35
C ILE A 536 -17.85 3.68 -17.85
N SER A 537 -18.34 2.50 -18.24
CA SER A 537 -17.69 1.23 -17.92
C SER A 537 -16.43 1.00 -18.76
N GLN A 538 -15.59 0.07 -18.36
CA GLN A 538 -14.43 -0.38 -19.15
C GLN A 538 -14.84 -0.81 -20.57
N GLU A 539 -15.90 -1.61 -20.67
CA GLU A 539 -16.41 -2.10 -21.96
C GLU A 539 -16.85 -0.94 -22.87
N GLN A 540 -17.65 -0.02 -22.34
CA GLN A 540 -18.10 1.15 -23.06
C GLN A 540 -16.92 2.05 -23.51
N TYR A 541 -15.91 2.25 -22.65
CA TYR A 541 -14.71 3.00 -22.99
C TYR A 541 -13.94 2.36 -24.17
N ARG A 542 -13.87 1.02 -24.21
CA ARG A 542 -13.25 0.29 -25.32
C ARG A 542 -14.05 0.42 -26.62
N GLU A 543 -15.36 0.24 -26.56
CA GLU A 543 -16.24 0.29 -27.72
C GLU A 543 -16.26 1.67 -28.37
N GLU A 544 -16.32 2.73 -27.55
CA GLU A 544 -16.31 4.12 -27.99
C GLU A 544 -14.90 4.63 -28.36
N GLY A 545 -13.84 3.85 -28.05
CA GLY A 545 -12.43 4.23 -28.27
C GLY A 545 -11.97 5.37 -27.36
N GLY A 546 -12.69 5.65 -26.27
CA GLY A 546 -12.44 6.72 -25.33
C GLY A 546 -13.71 7.26 -24.68
N ILE A 547 -13.61 8.46 -24.10
CA ILE A 547 -14.74 9.19 -23.51
C ILE A 547 -15.38 10.09 -24.57
N SER A 548 -16.63 9.83 -24.96
CA SER A 548 -17.36 10.72 -25.84
C SER A 548 -17.83 11.97 -25.08
N LEU A 549 -17.40 13.15 -25.58
CA LEU A 549 -17.76 14.47 -25.06
C LEU A 549 -18.97 15.10 -25.77
N GLN A 550 -19.51 14.41 -26.80
CA GLN A 550 -20.53 14.98 -27.70
C GLN A 550 -21.83 15.38 -27.00
N ASN A 551 -22.19 14.68 -25.92
CA ASN A 551 -23.43 14.89 -25.19
C ASN A 551 -23.22 15.59 -23.85
N LEU A 552 -22.05 16.20 -23.63
CA LEU A 552 -21.78 17.03 -22.47
C LEU A 552 -22.03 18.50 -22.82
N ASP A 553 -22.70 19.20 -21.92
CA ASP A 553 -22.95 20.63 -22.07
C ASP A 553 -21.65 21.45 -22.00
N HIS A 554 -21.71 22.71 -22.38
CA HIS A 554 -20.56 23.61 -22.36
C HIS A 554 -20.25 24.10 -20.96
N GLN A 555 -19.54 23.32 -20.16
CA GLN A 555 -19.14 23.67 -18.81
C GLN A 555 -17.88 22.89 -18.37
N ASN A 556 -17.38 23.19 -17.18
CA ASN A 556 -16.28 22.44 -16.58
C ASN A 556 -16.81 21.13 -15.98
N TYR A 557 -16.13 20.04 -16.28
CA TYR A 557 -16.39 18.73 -15.71
C TYR A 557 -15.20 18.22 -14.94
N THR A 558 -15.47 17.45 -13.90
CA THR A 558 -14.47 16.64 -13.22
C THR A 558 -14.63 15.20 -13.67
N PHE A 559 -13.56 14.62 -14.16
CA PHE A 559 -13.46 13.23 -14.56
C PHE A 559 -12.73 12.46 -13.48
N GLU A 560 -13.38 11.48 -12.90
CA GLU A 560 -12.77 10.53 -11.96
C GLU A 560 -12.50 9.22 -12.68
N VAL A 561 -11.24 8.81 -12.74
CA VAL A 561 -10.78 7.59 -13.37
C VAL A 561 -10.45 6.58 -12.28
N VAL A 562 -11.22 5.51 -12.21
CA VAL A 562 -11.12 4.47 -11.19
C VAL A 562 -10.46 3.25 -11.76
N THR A 563 -9.43 2.77 -11.11
CA THR A 563 -8.75 1.51 -11.40
C THR A 563 -8.65 0.68 -10.11
N PRO A 564 -8.33 -0.63 -10.17
CA PRO A 564 -8.09 -1.40 -8.95
C PRO A 564 -6.89 -0.90 -8.13
N PHE A 565 -5.96 -0.17 -8.76
CA PHE A 565 -4.70 0.26 -8.14
C PHE A 565 -4.76 1.70 -7.64
N TYR A 566 -5.44 2.62 -8.35
CA TYR A 566 -5.49 4.04 -8.01
C TYR A 566 -6.76 4.70 -8.52
N ASN A 567 -7.15 5.80 -7.87
CA ASN A 567 -8.21 6.69 -8.31
C ASN A 567 -7.61 8.06 -8.61
N LEU A 568 -7.83 8.55 -9.83
CA LEU A 568 -7.33 9.85 -10.28
C LEU A 568 -8.49 10.73 -10.69
N GLN A 569 -8.39 12.03 -10.46
CA GLN A 569 -9.35 12.98 -11.00
C GLN A 569 -8.63 14.13 -11.70
N PHE A 570 -9.23 14.60 -12.79
CA PHE A 570 -8.80 15.82 -13.49
C PHE A 570 -10.01 16.63 -13.91
N SER A 571 -9.80 17.93 -14.07
CA SER A 571 -10.85 18.83 -14.55
C SER A 571 -10.60 19.20 -16.01
N LYS A 572 -11.68 19.27 -16.79
CA LYS A 572 -11.64 19.66 -18.18
C LYS A 572 -12.86 20.53 -18.51
N ALA A 573 -12.60 21.65 -19.20
CA ALA A 573 -13.64 22.40 -19.87
C ALA A 573 -14.08 21.65 -21.12
N VAL A 574 -15.34 21.23 -21.17
CA VAL A 574 -15.95 20.59 -22.33
C VAL A 574 -16.80 21.61 -23.06
N GLY A 575 -16.61 21.70 -24.39
CA GLY A 575 -17.44 22.54 -25.21
C GLY A 575 -17.29 24.03 -24.94
N GLU A 576 -16.17 24.50 -24.41
CA GLU A 576 -15.83 25.89 -24.66
C GLU A 576 -15.86 26.08 -26.19
N ARG A 577 -17.00 26.57 -26.64
CA ARG A 577 -16.95 27.27 -27.92
C ARG A 577 -15.87 28.31 -27.74
N PRO A 578 -14.82 28.35 -28.62
CA PRO A 578 -13.89 29.48 -28.60
C PRO A 578 -14.76 30.72 -28.44
N SER A 579 -14.52 31.53 -27.42
CA SER A 579 -15.29 32.78 -27.23
C SER A 579 -15.36 33.43 -28.59
N GLU A 580 -16.47 34.07 -28.99
CA GLU A 580 -16.72 34.63 -30.36
C GLU A 580 -15.55 35.40 -30.96
N SER A 581 -14.44 35.47 -30.29
CA SER A 581 -13.25 36.24 -30.58
C SER A 581 -11.92 35.46 -30.57
N THR A 582 -11.89 34.14 -30.49
CA THR A 582 -10.62 33.37 -30.48
C THR A 582 -10.36 32.68 -31.83
N ALA A 583 -9.13 32.84 -32.32
CA ALA A 583 -8.62 32.04 -33.43
C ALA A 583 -7.61 31.03 -32.92
N GLU A 584 -7.68 29.83 -33.41
CA GLU A 584 -6.67 28.78 -33.21
C GLU A 584 -5.52 28.96 -34.19
N LEU A 585 -4.30 28.95 -33.69
CA LEU A 585 -3.07 28.92 -34.45
C LEU A 585 -2.32 27.66 -34.13
N PHE A 586 -2.03 26.82 -35.13
CA PHE A 586 -1.31 25.56 -35.00
C PHE A 586 -0.38 25.34 -36.21
N THR A 587 0.46 24.33 -36.14
CA THR A 587 1.41 23.99 -37.22
C THR A 587 1.13 22.59 -37.75
N GLN A 588 1.24 22.44 -39.07
CA GLN A 588 1.16 21.14 -39.74
C GLN A 588 2.04 21.17 -41.01
N ASN A 589 2.85 20.15 -41.22
CA ASN A 589 3.68 19.99 -42.44
C ASN A 589 4.54 21.22 -42.79
N ARG A 590 5.17 21.87 -41.81
CA ARG A 590 5.91 23.13 -41.94
C ARG A 590 5.08 24.32 -42.41
N GLN A 591 3.80 24.30 -42.16
CA GLN A 591 2.89 25.38 -42.46
C GLN A 591 2.28 25.92 -41.16
N ILE A 592 1.96 27.21 -41.13
CA ILE A 592 1.20 27.83 -40.05
C ILE A 592 -0.27 27.85 -40.49
N MET A 593 -1.10 27.24 -39.67
CA MET A 593 -2.53 27.14 -39.89
C MET A 593 -3.26 28.03 -38.91
N ALA A 594 -4.30 28.69 -39.34
CA ALA A 594 -5.20 29.44 -38.50
C ALA A 594 -6.66 29.04 -38.77
N ARG A 595 -7.44 28.92 -37.72
CA ARG A 595 -8.90 28.72 -37.77
C ARG A 595 -9.59 29.69 -36.83
N SER A 596 -10.66 30.28 -37.25
CA SER A 596 -11.47 31.19 -36.46
C SER A 596 -12.95 31.09 -36.86
N ARG A 597 -13.86 31.41 -35.97
CA ARG A 597 -15.30 31.54 -36.33
C ARG A 597 -15.61 32.82 -37.07
N ASN A 598 -14.89 33.88 -36.74
CA ASN A 598 -14.95 35.12 -37.50
C ASN A 598 -13.95 35.02 -38.63
N ASP A 599 -14.29 35.59 -39.78
CA ASP A 599 -13.34 35.69 -40.87
C ASP A 599 -12.05 36.36 -40.43
N ILE A 600 -10.92 35.73 -40.75
CA ILE A 600 -9.61 36.29 -40.56
C ILE A 600 -9.45 37.37 -41.62
N LYS A 601 -9.49 38.65 -41.20
CA LYS A 601 -9.33 39.77 -42.11
C LYS A 601 -7.91 39.83 -42.65
N MET A 602 -6.93 39.69 -41.77
CA MET A 602 -5.52 39.77 -42.12
C MET A 602 -4.69 38.84 -41.25
N ILE A 603 -3.68 38.25 -41.83
CA ILE A 603 -2.61 37.54 -41.10
C ILE A 603 -1.26 38.17 -41.45
N SER A 604 -0.42 38.35 -40.44
CA SER A 604 0.98 38.76 -40.57
C SER A 604 1.87 37.80 -39.81
N ILE A 605 2.92 37.29 -40.47
CA ILE A 605 3.91 36.37 -39.89
C ILE A 605 5.25 37.06 -39.88
N TYR A 606 5.88 37.12 -38.73
CA TYR A 606 7.18 37.74 -38.53
C TYR A 606 8.21 36.70 -38.06
N SER A 607 9.47 36.88 -38.42
CA SER A 607 10.57 36.19 -37.73
C SER A 607 10.68 36.69 -36.31
N VAL A 608 11.45 35.97 -35.45
CA VAL A 608 11.75 36.41 -34.08
C VAL A 608 12.58 37.71 -34.05
N SER A 609 13.27 38.04 -35.15
CA SER A 609 13.99 39.33 -35.29
C SER A 609 13.06 40.51 -35.68
N GLY A 610 11.79 40.24 -35.85
CA GLY A 610 10.77 41.27 -36.25
C GLY A 610 10.65 41.50 -37.74
N ALA A 611 11.38 40.79 -38.58
CA ALA A 611 11.22 40.91 -40.03
C ALA A 611 9.88 40.28 -40.47
N LEU A 612 9.13 41.01 -41.31
CA LEU A 612 7.88 40.55 -41.92
C LEU A 612 8.19 39.46 -42.96
N ILE A 613 7.63 38.28 -42.76
CA ILE A 613 7.77 37.13 -43.68
C ILE A 613 6.59 37.02 -44.63
N LEU A 614 5.37 37.21 -44.09
CA LEU A 614 4.14 37.15 -44.85
C LEU A 614 3.12 38.15 -44.28
N GLN A 615 2.44 38.87 -45.17
CA GLN A 615 1.23 39.57 -44.82
C GLN A 615 0.19 39.33 -45.91
N GLN A 616 -1.00 38.88 -45.50
CA GLN A 616 -2.04 38.47 -46.45
C GLN A 616 -3.43 38.84 -45.89
N GLU A 617 -4.29 39.44 -46.76
CA GLU A 617 -5.73 39.52 -46.53
C GLU A 617 -6.33 38.14 -46.79
N VAL A 618 -7.10 37.60 -45.83
CA VAL A 618 -7.66 36.25 -45.89
C VAL A 618 -9.13 36.26 -46.17
N ASN A 619 -9.92 37.07 -45.46
CA ASN A 619 -11.38 37.21 -45.57
C ASN A 619 -12.12 35.86 -45.58
N LYS A 620 -11.61 34.88 -44.82
CA LYS A 620 -12.15 33.53 -44.63
C LYS A 620 -11.88 33.08 -43.18
N PRO A 621 -12.66 32.10 -42.66
CA PRO A 621 -12.47 31.61 -41.30
C PRO A 621 -11.25 30.69 -41.14
N GLN A 622 -10.53 30.40 -42.24
CA GLN A 622 -9.35 29.52 -42.23
C GLN A 622 -8.23 30.11 -43.09
N PHE A 623 -7.00 29.87 -42.64
CA PHE A 623 -5.79 30.23 -43.37
C PHE A 623 -4.75 29.12 -43.27
N GLU A 624 -3.98 28.97 -44.32
CA GLU A 624 -2.84 28.06 -44.43
C GLU A 624 -1.69 28.79 -45.13
N SER A 625 -0.51 28.84 -44.49
CA SER A 625 0.66 29.45 -45.10
C SER A 625 1.28 28.53 -46.16
N ALA A 626 2.14 29.07 -47.04
CA ALA A 626 3.13 28.27 -47.72
C ALA A 626 4.06 27.58 -46.73
N SER A 627 4.82 26.55 -47.16
CA SER A 627 5.83 25.93 -46.31
C SER A 627 6.91 26.95 -45.93
N LEU A 628 7.21 27.01 -44.63
CA LEU A 628 8.19 27.89 -44.04
C LEU A 628 9.40 27.07 -43.53
N ASP A 629 10.54 27.73 -43.40
CA ASP A 629 11.72 27.09 -42.79
C ASP A 629 11.50 26.80 -41.30
N PRO A 630 12.17 25.74 -40.78
CA PRO A 630 12.12 25.49 -39.34
C PRO A 630 12.62 26.68 -38.54
N GLY A 631 11.82 27.14 -37.55
CA GLY A 631 12.17 28.31 -36.77
C GLY A 631 11.05 28.77 -35.86
N MET A 632 11.31 29.86 -35.13
CA MET A 632 10.32 30.55 -34.31
C MET A 632 9.74 31.74 -35.03
N TYR A 633 8.43 31.85 -35.02
CA TYR A 633 7.66 32.91 -35.70
C TYR A 633 6.72 33.60 -34.73
N VAL A 634 6.45 34.86 -34.98
CA VAL A 634 5.38 35.63 -34.34
C VAL A 634 4.25 35.80 -35.34
N VAL A 635 3.08 35.28 -35.05
CA VAL A 635 1.91 35.37 -35.92
C VAL A 635 0.92 36.36 -35.32
N GLN A 636 0.51 37.31 -36.09
CA GLN A 636 -0.53 38.29 -35.77
C GLN A 636 -1.74 38.05 -36.70
N LEU A 637 -2.91 37.83 -36.06
CA LEU A 637 -4.19 37.72 -36.78
C LEU A 637 -5.04 38.95 -36.47
N THR A 638 -5.66 39.55 -37.44
CA THR A 638 -6.73 40.50 -37.31
C THR A 638 -8.04 39.88 -37.78
N LEU A 639 -9.02 39.76 -36.91
CA LEU A 639 -10.33 39.19 -37.20
C LEU A 639 -11.26 40.28 -37.77
N SER A 640 -12.34 39.88 -38.47
CA SER A 640 -13.36 40.79 -39.07
C SER A 640 -14.07 41.67 -38.02
N ASN A 641 -14.10 41.21 -36.74
CA ASN A 641 -14.64 41.99 -35.61
C ASN A 641 -13.63 43.00 -35.01
N GLY A 642 -12.46 43.19 -35.64
CA GLY A 642 -11.42 44.13 -35.21
C GLY A 642 -10.47 43.58 -34.12
N LYS A 643 -10.69 42.39 -33.60
CA LYS A 643 -9.80 41.78 -32.59
C LYS A 643 -8.46 41.35 -33.19
N MET A 644 -7.37 41.68 -32.49
CA MET A 644 -6.02 41.22 -32.84
C MET A 644 -5.53 40.11 -31.90
N ILE A 645 -4.94 39.09 -32.46
CA ILE A 645 -4.37 37.92 -31.72
C ILE A 645 -2.91 37.79 -32.12
N ASN A 646 -2.02 37.78 -31.15
CA ASN A 646 -0.58 37.57 -31.37
C ASN A 646 -0.14 36.28 -30.69
N LYS A 647 0.58 35.41 -31.40
CA LYS A 647 1.08 34.14 -30.85
C LYS A 647 2.48 33.81 -31.40
N LYS A 648 3.37 33.33 -30.53
CA LYS A 648 4.63 32.74 -30.94
C LYS A 648 4.42 31.26 -31.30
N ILE A 649 4.94 30.85 -32.46
CA ILE A 649 4.78 29.50 -33.01
C ILE A 649 6.15 29.00 -33.42
N LYS A 650 6.41 27.71 -33.11
CA LYS A 650 7.61 26.99 -33.55
C LYS A 650 7.22 26.03 -34.69
N LEU A 651 7.92 26.12 -35.80
CA LEU A 651 7.91 25.17 -36.93
C LEU A 651 9.05 24.19 -36.84
#